data_2096b253f5afb0c2676e819f19cefcca
#
_entry.id   2096b253f5afb0c2676e819f19cefcca
#
_cell.length_a   1.000
_cell.length_b   1.000
_cell.length_c   1.000
_cell.angle_alpha   90.00
_cell.angle_beta   90.00
_cell.angle_gamma   90.00
#
_symmetry.space_group_name_H-M   'P 1'
#
loop_
_entity.id
_entity.type
_entity.pdbx_description
1 polymer ?
#
loop_
_entity_poly.entity_id
_entity_poly.type
_entity_poly.pdbx_seq_one_letter_code
_entity_poly.pdbx_strand_id
1 'polypeptide(L)'
;MKNTIILLFLASFSFQGYAQLDKKYFKKLQTEKVTSTDAVEWRQFGPGMAGYCEQYWCHPTNTNVMFMSPDMFNSYGTWDNGKSWHTIKDYDGNGSDMRRVQAIEFSRQTASFGLAIDVRGDLYRTDNTGKNWNKVPDFIGKGRYASLAVDPSNDNNWYVGSGDFWNVKANHRSLNNLKGVVYKYASYGNILKSSDKGKTWKKITNGLPETLDVGRIIVDPNNSKNIIMATNSGVYRSTDQGENWEISATGLPNNLPRDMASYYNPKTKEFVLYVLEQTFYIPDGKTLKTKGGIYKSTDGGRNWSSISGNIALDYTKITTYDAIRGYWKTMAFWFGKSENSIKEQYPNLPTEMFTTFNRLVVNPLNKDEIYISYNVKHDKAFGPGDVWKTTDGGKNWIATARTGKDWAANKDKAYWESRNNPLGENTKFAHLQAEIDHRPEISGNRFMQINNKGELFICIEQQILRSNNGGQSWEQVDDIETKSGSKHWVGRGGSNLPGRFMLLDTGIKGRKFFCSGEHGLWENASLDDYPDKNAVAVKQIEGQVNEKGATSIASVAVHPKDPNIIYILMFRQDHRGAFRRSTDGGKTWEDLSVPLPWTGNTSSEHIFQYSLSIDYKNPKNIYFTVIANAISEVSDSKLSDEFNILGVMKSSDGGLTWNLSNTGLPEGASVNRIAMDPENPSVLYAASNQGKKGVLGGLYRTTNGASNWEAVAIPSAIKSVNNVFVDKKTKDIYISCGTKMGTFDEGGVWRSKNNGKSWEKIFDMPYVWQTETSPLNSNLITVVVAAQNEAKGATNVNPGAYLSKDAGKTWTKINKNLGQPDTITDLKPDPEDESILWCALKGSGWAKAIIK
;
A
#
# COMPACT_ATOMS: atom_id res chain seq x y z
N MET A 1 40.83 -35.21 70.95
CA MET A 1 40.31 -35.96 69.84
C MET A 1 38.82 -35.64 69.77
N LYS A 2 38.44 -34.70 68.97
CA LYS A 2 37.05 -34.35 68.69
C LYS A 2 36.84 -34.47 67.16
N ASN A 3 36.04 -35.44 66.73
CA ASN A 3 35.65 -35.63 65.36
C ASN A 3 34.55 -34.66 65.05
N THR A 4 34.81 -33.79 64.10
CA THR A 4 33.80 -32.89 63.49
C THR A 4 33.34 -33.53 62.20
N ILE A 5 32.09 -33.97 62.21
CA ILE A 5 31.40 -34.45 60.98
C ILE A 5 30.89 -33.21 60.20
N ILE A 6 31.41 -33.00 59.02
CA ILE A 6 30.90 -31.99 58.06
C ILE A 6 29.81 -32.68 57.22
N LEU A 7 28.56 -32.31 57.49
CA LEU A 7 27.44 -32.65 56.52
C LEU A 7 27.52 -31.74 55.29
N LEU A 8 27.86 -32.32 54.15
CA LEU A 8 27.68 -31.68 52.87
C LEU A 8 26.20 -31.76 52.47
N PHE A 9 25.50 -30.60 52.49
CA PHE A 9 24.22 -30.44 51.80
C PHE A 9 24.52 -30.31 50.29
N LEU A 10 24.27 -31.36 49.56
CA LEU A 10 24.14 -31.30 48.10
C LEU A 10 22.79 -30.67 47.80
N ALA A 11 22.79 -29.36 47.56
CA ALA A 11 21.67 -28.70 46.91
C ALA A 11 21.67 -29.15 45.45
N SER A 12 20.79 -30.09 45.12
CA SER A 12 20.46 -30.43 43.75
C SER A 12 19.70 -29.24 43.11
N PHE A 13 20.45 -28.34 42.51
CA PHE A 13 19.87 -27.42 41.55
C PHE A 13 19.45 -28.25 40.34
N SER A 14 18.20 -28.61 40.27
CA SER A 14 17.58 -29.02 39.01
C SER A 14 17.60 -27.81 38.11
N PHE A 15 18.63 -27.69 37.28
CA PHE A 15 18.56 -26.91 36.06
C PHE A 15 17.47 -27.58 35.19
N GLN A 16 16.24 -27.08 35.29
CA GLN A 16 15.31 -27.26 34.20
C GLN A 16 15.92 -26.54 33.01
N GLY A 17 16.62 -27.29 32.19
CA GLY A 17 17.08 -26.84 30.89
C GLY A 17 15.83 -26.42 30.11
N TYR A 18 15.61 -25.12 29.97
CA TYR A 18 14.69 -24.62 28.99
C TYR A 18 15.14 -25.18 27.67
N ALA A 19 14.35 -26.05 27.06
CA ALA A 19 14.62 -26.56 25.75
C ALA A 19 14.53 -25.35 24.76
N GLN A 20 15.68 -24.73 24.54
CA GLN A 20 15.84 -23.75 23.49
C GLN A 20 15.61 -24.51 22.20
N LEU A 21 14.60 -24.16 21.41
CA LEU A 21 14.40 -24.76 20.11
C LEU A 21 15.72 -24.68 19.36
N ASP A 22 16.17 -25.84 18.86
CA ASP A 22 17.47 -25.98 18.23
C ASP A 22 17.59 -25.01 17.06
N LYS A 23 18.68 -24.24 17.01
CA LYS A 23 19.01 -23.39 15.84
C LYS A 23 18.93 -24.18 14.52
N LYS A 24 19.18 -25.49 14.55
CA LYS A 24 19.02 -26.39 13.40
C LYS A 24 17.57 -26.50 12.94
N TYR A 25 16.59 -26.50 13.88
CA TYR A 25 15.17 -26.54 13.53
C TYR A 25 14.77 -25.32 12.72
N PHE A 26 15.09 -24.11 13.17
CA PHE A 26 14.81 -22.87 12.44
C PHE A 26 15.56 -22.81 11.09
N LYS A 27 16.81 -23.23 11.07
CA LYS A 27 17.58 -23.33 9.81
C LYS A 27 16.96 -24.32 8.83
N LYS A 28 16.46 -25.44 9.33
CA LYS A 28 15.71 -26.43 8.54
C LYS A 28 14.44 -25.80 7.95
N LEU A 29 13.61 -25.13 8.77
CA LEU A 29 12.40 -24.46 8.31
C LEU A 29 12.67 -23.34 7.30
N GLN A 30 13.80 -22.66 7.38
CA GLN A 30 14.24 -21.64 6.42
C GLN A 30 14.59 -22.23 5.06
N THR A 31 15.07 -23.46 5.02
CA THR A 31 15.46 -24.18 3.79
C THR A 31 14.35 -25.07 3.25
N GLU A 32 13.45 -25.56 4.10
CA GLU A 32 12.28 -26.35 3.70
C GLU A 32 11.11 -25.45 3.39
N LYS A 33 10.92 -25.14 2.11
CA LYS A 33 9.76 -24.37 1.67
C LYS A 33 8.54 -25.28 1.53
N VAL A 34 7.48 -24.93 2.27
CA VAL A 34 6.17 -25.58 2.12
C VAL A 34 5.44 -24.90 0.96
N THR A 35 5.17 -25.66 -0.09
CA THR A 35 4.47 -25.17 -1.29
C THR A 35 2.97 -25.18 -1.07
N SER A 36 2.28 -24.16 -1.54
CA SER A 36 0.82 -24.13 -1.56
C SER A 36 0.23 -25.12 -2.56
N THR A 37 -0.91 -25.67 -2.21
CA THR A 37 -1.66 -26.58 -3.08
C THR A 37 -2.86 -25.87 -3.71
N ASP A 38 -3.57 -26.58 -4.60
CA ASP A 38 -4.84 -26.13 -5.20
C ASP A 38 -6.07 -26.55 -4.37
N ALA A 39 -5.92 -26.79 -3.06
CA ALA A 39 -7.01 -27.20 -2.17
C ALA A 39 -8.10 -26.14 -2.01
N VAL A 40 -7.78 -24.88 -2.32
CA VAL A 40 -8.74 -23.77 -2.35
C VAL A 40 -8.50 -22.91 -3.59
N GLU A 41 -9.53 -22.15 -3.97
CA GLU A 41 -9.45 -21.14 -5.03
C GLU A 41 -9.76 -19.77 -4.44
N TRP A 42 -8.72 -18.95 -4.23
CA TRP A 42 -8.88 -17.59 -3.71
C TRP A 42 -9.29 -16.60 -4.79
N ARG A 43 -10.23 -15.75 -4.45
CA ARG A 43 -10.62 -14.56 -5.22
C ARG A 43 -10.57 -13.33 -4.34
N GLN A 44 -9.81 -12.35 -4.72
CA GLN A 44 -9.78 -11.04 -4.05
C GLN A 44 -11.06 -10.28 -4.33
N PHE A 45 -11.51 -9.50 -3.37
CA PHE A 45 -12.65 -8.60 -3.48
C PHE A 45 -12.43 -7.36 -2.61
N GLY A 46 -13.37 -6.43 -2.70
CA GLY A 46 -13.34 -5.15 -2.02
C GLY A 46 -13.29 -4.01 -3.02
N PRO A 47 -13.26 -2.76 -2.56
CA PRO A 47 -13.08 -1.62 -3.44
C PRO A 47 -11.70 -1.71 -4.10
N GLY A 48 -11.56 -1.10 -5.27
CA GLY A 48 -10.35 -1.11 -6.07
C GLY A 48 -9.09 -0.66 -5.34
N MET A 49 -8.25 0.17 -5.95
CA MET A 49 -6.93 0.52 -5.38
C MET A 49 -6.99 0.98 -3.92
N ALA A 50 -7.91 1.88 -3.57
CA ALA A 50 -8.12 2.39 -2.20
C ALA A 50 -6.81 2.79 -1.48
N GLY A 51 -5.87 3.32 -2.24
CA GLY A 51 -4.55 3.80 -1.83
C GLY A 51 -3.76 4.29 -3.03
N TYR A 52 -2.73 5.11 -2.79
CA TYR A 52 -1.98 5.72 -3.89
C TYR A 52 -1.21 4.69 -4.71
N CYS A 53 -1.36 4.75 -6.04
CA CYS A 53 -0.50 4.04 -6.97
C CYS A 53 0.65 4.95 -7.41
N GLU A 54 1.88 4.59 -7.04
CA GLU A 54 3.06 5.43 -7.30
C GLU A 54 3.67 5.20 -8.68
N GLN A 55 3.56 3.99 -9.20
CA GLN A 55 4.15 3.57 -10.46
C GLN A 55 3.20 2.66 -11.24
N TYR A 56 3.25 2.79 -12.54
CA TYR A 56 2.47 1.98 -13.48
C TYR A 56 3.31 1.72 -14.73
N TRP A 57 3.23 0.53 -15.29
CA TRP A 57 3.97 0.15 -16.49
C TRP A 57 3.06 -0.57 -17.47
N CYS A 58 3.09 -0.13 -18.71
CA CYS A 58 2.46 -0.82 -19.83
C CYS A 58 3.53 -1.62 -20.57
N HIS A 59 3.24 -2.87 -20.88
CA HIS A 59 4.14 -3.67 -21.68
C HIS A 59 4.29 -3.09 -23.09
N PRO A 60 5.50 -2.96 -23.65
CA PRO A 60 5.74 -2.18 -24.87
C PRO A 60 5.11 -2.77 -26.15
N THR A 61 4.77 -4.07 -26.15
CA THR A 61 4.22 -4.77 -27.34
C THR A 61 2.93 -5.52 -27.07
N ASN A 62 2.54 -5.72 -25.80
CA ASN A 62 1.32 -6.46 -25.45
C ASN A 62 0.44 -5.63 -24.50
N THR A 63 -0.61 -5.04 -25.02
CA THR A 63 -1.55 -4.17 -24.27
C THR A 63 -2.35 -4.90 -23.20
N ASN A 64 -2.38 -6.23 -23.20
CA ASN A 64 -3.02 -7.00 -22.14
C ASN A 64 -2.16 -7.08 -20.86
N VAL A 65 -0.87 -6.73 -20.97
CA VAL A 65 0.09 -6.86 -19.87
C VAL A 65 0.42 -5.50 -19.30
N MET A 66 0.15 -5.32 -18.03
CA MET A 66 0.46 -4.09 -17.29
C MET A 66 0.87 -4.46 -15.86
N PHE A 67 1.59 -3.55 -15.23
CA PHE A 67 2.04 -3.69 -13.84
C PHE A 67 1.77 -2.40 -13.09
N MET A 68 1.52 -2.51 -11.79
CA MET A 68 1.37 -1.37 -10.90
C MET A 68 2.06 -1.59 -9.57
N SER A 69 2.54 -0.50 -8.99
CA SER A 69 3.18 -0.49 -7.68
C SER A 69 2.54 0.57 -6.80
N PRO A 70 1.70 0.19 -5.86
CA PRO A 70 1.17 1.07 -4.83
C PRO A 70 2.27 1.69 -3.97
N ASP A 71 1.95 2.71 -3.18
CA ASP A 71 2.89 3.34 -2.26
C ASP A 71 3.24 2.46 -1.05
N MET A 72 2.44 1.45 -0.78
CA MET A 72 2.65 0.46 0.29
C MET A 72 2.53 -0.97 -0.25
N PHE A 73 3.07 -1.93 0.52
CA PHE A 73 2.94 -3.38 0.34
C PHE A 73 3.50 -3.94 -0.97
N ASN A 74 2.69 -4.61 -1.80
CA ASN A 74 3.14 -5.36 -2.96
C ASN A 74 2.91 -4.63 -4.29
N SER A 75 3.49 -5.20 -5.35
CA SER A 75 3.17 -4.83 -6.73
C SER A 75 2.31 -5.89 -7.38
N TYR A 76 1.56 -5.50 -8.38
CA TYR A 76 0.60 -6.33 -9.08
C TYR A 76 0.88 -6.36 -10.58
N GLY A 77 0.48 -7.44 -11.23
CA GLY A 77 0.47 -7.60 -12.67
C GLY A 77 -0.90 -8.04 -13.18
N THR A 78 -1.21 -7.67 -14.39
CA THR A 78 -2.37 -8.14 -15.17
C THR A 78 -1.91 -8.66 -16.52
N TRP A 79 -2.60 -9.67 -17.03
CA TRP A 79 -2.35 -10.28 -18.36
C TRP A 79 -3.62 -10.34 -19.22
N ASP A 80 -4.68 -9.66 -18.76
CA ASP A 80 -6.01 -9.64 -19.37
C ASP A 80 -6.57 -8.22 -19.54
N ASN A 81 -5.67 -7.24 -19.72
CA ASN A 81 -6.00 -5.83 -19.87
C ASN A 81 -6.69 -5.21 -18.64
N GLY A 82 -6.27 -5.59 -17.45
CA GLY A 82 -6.78 -5.04 -16.20
C GLY A 82 -8.13 -5.60 -15.74
N LYS A 83 -8.60 -6.71 -16.35
CA LYS A 83 -9.81 -7.39 -15.86
C LYS A 83 -9.58 -8.10 -14.55
N SER A 84 -8.35 -8.60 -14.32
CA SER A 84 -7.90 -9.14 -13.05
C SER A 84 -6.46 -8.74 -12.76
N TRP A 85 -6.14 -8.55 -11.48
CA TRP A 85 -4.81 -8.21 -11.00
C TRP A 85 -4.33 -9.24 -9.98
N HIS A 86 -3.08 -9.62 -10.08
CA HIS A 86 -2.45 -10.62 -9.22
C HIS A 86 -1.15 -10.08 -8.66
N THR A 87 -0.83 -10.43 -7.42
CA THR A 87 0.49 -10.10 -6.88
C THR A 87 1.59 -10.76 -7.71
N ILE A 88 2.66 -10.01 -7.97
CA ILE A 88 3.84 -10.56 -8.67
C ILE A 88 4.89 -11.12 -7.70
N LYS A 89 4.65 -11.01 -6.40
CA LYS A 89 5.46 -11.60 -5.35
C LYS A 89 4.96 -13.02 -5.07
N ASP A 90 5.87 -13.97 -5.11
CA ASP A 90 5.59 -15.36 -4.76
C ASP A 90 6.26 -15.73 -3.44
N TYR A 91 5.46 -15.98 -2.43
CA TYR A 91 5.92 -16.38 -1.10
C TYR A 91 6.10 -17.89 -0.92
N ASP A 92 5.69 -18.68 -1.89
CA ASP A 92 5.78 -20.14 -1.83
C ASP A 92 7.14 -20.69 -2.29
N GLY A 93 8.02 -19.80 -2.72
CA GLY A 93 9.41 -20.15 -3.02
C GLY A 93 9.69 -20.61 -4.44
N ASN A 94 8.71 -20.59 -5.32
CA ASN A 94 8.90 -20.83 -6.75
C ASN A 94 9.21 -19.55 -7.52
N GLY A 95 9.06 -18.39 -6.88
CA GLY A 95 9.34 -17.09 -7.40
C GLY A 95 10.29 -16.32 -6.50
N SER A 96 10.36 -15.05 -6.74
CA SER A 96 11.17 -14.15 -5.97
C SER A 96 10.43 -13.66 -4.74
N ASP A 97 11.14 -13.46 -3.68
CA ASP A 97 10.74 -12.62 -2.57
C ASP A 97 10.83 -11.12 -2.93
N MET A 98 10.62 -10.79 -4.21
CA MET A 98 10.62 -9.43 -4.73
C MET A 98 9.67 -8.54 -3.94
N ARG A 99 10.20 -7.45 -3.42
CA ARG A 99 9.40 -6.44 -2.75
C ARG A 99 8.73 -5.51 -3.77
N ARG A 100 8.08 -4.46 -3.29
CA ARG A 100 7.48 -3.43 -4.13
C ARG A 100 8.44 -2.97 -5.22
N VAL A 101 7.98 -2.99 -6.46
CA VAL A 101 8.80 -2.68 -7.64
C VAL A 101 8.93 -1.17 -7.82
N GLN A 102 10.11 -0.73 -8.26
CA GLN A 102 10.39 0.65 -8.61
C GLN A 102 10.59 0.89 -10.11
N ALA A 103 11.04 -0.14 -10.84
CA ALA A 103 11.21 -0.06 -12.28
C ALA A 103 10.92 -1.41 -12.93
N ILE A 104 10.25 -1.39 -14.06
CA ILE A 104 10.02 -2.55 -14.94
C ILE A 104 10.27 -2.09 -16.37
N GLU A 105 10.97 -2.93 -17.15
CA GLU A 105 11.11 -2.73 -18.59
C GLU A 105 11.13 -4.10 -19.29
N PHE A 106 10.55 -4.16 -20.49
CA PHE A 106 10.47 -5.36 -21.31
C PHE A 106 11.16 -5.15 -22.66
N SER A 107 11.76 -6.23 -23.15
CA SER A 107 12.32 -6.27 -24.49
C SER A 107 11.23 -6.10 -25.55
N ARG A 108 11.49 -5.28 -26.57
CA ARG A 108 10.63 -5.21 -27.77
C ARG A 108 10.89 -6.36 -28.74
N GLN A 109 12.07 -6.99 -28.67
CA GLN A 109 12.44 -8.12 -29.52
C GLN A 109 11.98 -9.46 -28.94
N THR A 110 12.15 -9.64 -27.65
CA THR A 110 11.72 -10.83 -26.90
C THR A 110 10.66 -10.41 -25.90
N ALA A 111 9.41 -10.31 -26.33
CA ALA A 111 8.30 -9.78 -25.53
C ALA A 111 8.08 -10.51 -24.19
N SER A 112 8.49 -11.76 -24.05
CA SER A 112 8.43 -12.51 -22.80
C SER A 112 9.52 -12.12 -21.80
N PHE A 113 10.60 -11.46 -22.27
CA PHE A 113 11.76 -11.14 -21.44
C PHE A 113 11.70 -9.72 -20.89
N GLY A 114 11.92 -9.57 -19.59
CA GLY A 114 11.96 -8.30 -18.91
C GLY A 114 12.82 -8.29 -17.67
N LEU A 115 13.18 -7.10 -17.22
CA LEU A 115 13.89 -6.84 -15.96
C LEU A 115 13.03 -5.97 -15.04
N ALA A 116 13.17 -6.17 -13.73
CA ALA A 116 12.55 -5.35 -12.71
C ALA A 116 13.53 -5.06 -11.56
N ILE A 117 13.37 -3.91 -10.91
CA ILE A 117 14.16 -3.52 -9.74
C ILE A 117 13.18 -3.21 -8.61
N ASP A 118 13.39 -3.79 -7.44
CA ASP A 118 12.57 -3.56 -6.26
C ASP A 118 13.10 -2.40 -5.38
N VAL A 119 12.36 -2.06 -4.33
CA VAL A 119 12.70 -0.97 -3.38
C VAL A 119 14.02 -1.19 -2.61
N ARG A 120 14.57 -2.40 -2.61
CA ARG A 120 15.88 -2.72 -2.03
C ARG A 120 17.01 -2.50 -3.03
N GLY A 121 16.67 -2.31 -4.31
CA GLY A 121 17.63 -2.25 -5.41
C GLY A 121 18.05 -3.63 -5.92
N ASP A 122 17.34 -4.68 -5.56
CA ASP A 122 17.57 -6.02 -6.10
C ASP A 122 17.03 -6.10 -7.53
N LEU A 123 17.79 -6.71 -8.42
CA LEU A 123 17.43 -6.93 -9.83
C LEU A 123 16.79 -8.29 -10.00
N TYR A 124 15.71 -8.32 -10.76
CA TYR A 124 14.98 -9.54 -11.12
C TYR A 124 14.78 -9.64 -12.62
N ARG A 125 14.69 -10.85 -13.13
CA ARG A 125 14.40 -11.13 -14.54
C ARG A 125 13.20 -12.06 -14.69
N THR A 126 12.48 -11.90 -15.79
CA THR A 126 11.41 -12.77 -16.24
C THR A 126 11.65 -13.24 -17.66
N ASP A 127 11.22 -14.44 -17.99
CA ASP A 127 11.20 -15.00 -19.35
C ASP A 127 9.75 -15.38 -19.77
N ASN A 128 8.74 -15.01 -18.98
CA ASN A 128 7.34 -15.36 -19.19
C ASN A 128 6.38 -14.19 -19.00
N THR A 129 6.80 -13.02 -19.49
CA THR A 129 5.97 -11.80 -19.48
C THR A 129 5.63 -11.33 -18.06
N GLY A 130 6.52 -11.50 -17.10
CA GLY A 130 6.37 -11.04 -15.73
C GLY A 130 5.45 -11.88 -14.84
N LYS A 131 5.03 -13.08 -15.28
CA LYS A 131 4.25 -13.99 -14.43
C LYS A 131 5.11 -14.54 -13.28
N ASN A 132 6.40 -14.78 -13.53
CA ASN A 132 7.37 -15.17 -12.54
C ASN A 132 8.63 -14.32 -12.68
N TRP A 133 9.27 -14.01 -11.55
CA TRP A 133 10.47 -13.20 -11.48
C TRP A 133 11.55 -13.94 -10.70
N ASN A 134 12.74 -13.99 -11.24
CA ASN A 134 13.90 -14.64 -10.62
C ASN A 134 14.95 -13.58 -10.29
N LYS A 135 15.45 -13.61 -9.04
CA LYS A 135 16.50 -12.68 -8.62
C LYS A 135 17.78 -12.92 -9.40
N VAL A 136 18.39 -11.84 -9.89
CA VAL A 136 19.71 -11.88 -10.51
C VAL A 136 20.74 -11.83 -9.39
N PRO A 137 21.57 -12.87 -9.23
CA PRO A 137 22.63 -12.88 -8.22
C PRO A 137 23.70 -11.84 -8.58
N ASP A 138 24.43 -11.38 -7.58
CA ASP A 138 25.62 -10.52 -7.72
C ASP A 138 25.40 -9.22 -8.51
N PHE A 139 24.17 -8.72 -8.55
CA PHE A 139 23.89 -7.41 -9.14
C PHE A 139 24.66 -6.33 -8.37
N ILE A 140 25.55 -5.64 -9.07
CA ILE A 140 26.47 -4.65 -8.47
C ILE A 140 25.81 -3.32 -8.12
N GLY A 141 24.58 -3.11 -8.59
CA GLY A 141 23.80 -1.94 -8.24
C GLY A 141 23.38 -2.00 -6.77
N LYS A 142 23.63 -0.92 -6.04
CA LYS A 142 23.14 -0.73 -4.66
C LYS A 142 22.46 0.63 -4.57
N GLY A 143 21.39 0.71 -3.84
CA GLY A 143 20.64 1.95 -3.64
C GLY A 143 19.28 1.94 -4.38
N ARG A 144 18.62 3.10 -4.40
CA ARG A 144 17.34 3.26 -5.11
C ARG A 144 17.58 3.46 -6.59
N TYR A 145 16.84 2.73 -7.41
CA TYR A 145 16.94 2.81 -8.86
C TYR A 145 15.71 3.45 -9.44
N ALA A 146 15.92 4.42 -10.31
CA ALA A 146 14.84 5.22 -10.85
C ALA A 146 14.44 4.81 -12.26
N SER A 147 15.31 4.15 -13.03
CA SER A 147 15.00 3.79 -14.41
C SER A 147 15.70 2.54 -14.92
N LEU A 148 15.01 1.85 -15.81
CA LEU A 148 15.50 0.78 -16.67
C LEU A 148 15.30 1.21 -18.12
N ALA A 149 16.22 0.82 -19.00
CA ALA A 149 16.06 0.96 -20.43
C ALA A 149 16.69 -0.23 -21.16
N VAL A 150 16.10 -0.61 -22.26
CA VAL A 150 16.63 -1.64 -23.18
C VAL A 150 16.88 -1.03 -24.54
N ASP A 151 17.94 -1.48 -25.20
CA ASP A 151 18.17 -1.14 -26.60
C ASP A 151 17.08 -1.77 -27.48
N PRO A 152 16.26 -0.98 -28.16
CA PRO A 152 15.13 -1.51 -28.93
C PRO A 152 15.58 -2.35 -30.14
N SER A 153 16.84 -2.24 -30.57
CA SER A 153 17.43 -2.98 -31.70
C SER A 153 18.26 -4.19 -31.27
N ASN A 154 18.68 -4.26 -29.99
CA ASN A 154 19.50 -5.36 -29.46
C ASN A 154 19.21 -5.59 -27.97
N ASP A 155 18.36 -6.53 -27.65
CA ASP A 155 17.95 -6.83 -26.28
C ASP A 155 19.01 -7.52 -25.39
N ASN A 156 20.25 -7.65 -25.87
CA ASN A 156 21.39 -7.93 -25.00
C ASN A 156 21.83 -6.68 -24.21
N ASN A 157 21.59 -5.47 -24.76
CA ASN A 157 22.01 -4.22 -24.16
C ASN A 157 20.92 -3.64 -23.24
N TRP A 158 21.25 -3.53 -21.97
CA TRP A 158 20.37 -2.96 -20.94
C TRP A 158 21.10 -1.87 -20.16
N TYR A 159 20.33 -0.90 -19.69
CA TYR A 159 20.84 0.24 -18.92
C TYR A 159 20.04 0.39 -17.64
N VAL A 160 20.74 0.64 -16.53
CA VAL A 160 20.12 0.90 -15.23
C VAL A 160 20.63 2.23 -14.71
N GLY A 161 19.69 3.17 -14.52
CA GLY A 161 19.97 4.44 -13.87
C GLY A 161 19.52 4.41 -12.43
N SER A 162 20.37 4.87 -11.52
CA SER A 162 20.09 4.91 -10.08
C SER A 162 20.11 6.31 -9.50
N GLY A 163 19.62 6.43 -8.29
CA GLY A 163 19.56 7.68 -7.53
C GLY A 163 18.14 8.04 -7.10
N ASP A 164 17.96 9.24 -6.57
CA ASP A 164 16.70 9.73 -6.03
C ASP A 164 15.96 10.71 -6.97
N PHE A 165 16.19 10.61 -8.28
CA PHE A 165 15.64 11.56 -9.27
C PHE A 165 14.13 11.80 -9.09
N TRP A 166 13.34 10.74 -8.92
CA TRP A 166 11.88 10.81 -8.79
C TRP A 166 11.41 11.14 -7.37
N ASN A 167 12.23 10.86 -6.35
CA ASN A 167 11.87 11.06 -4.95
C ASN A 167 12.27 12.44 -4.41
N VAL A 168 13.28 13.06 -4.99
CA VAL A 168 13.64 14.43 -4.60
C VAL A 168 12.63 15.40 -5.17
N LYS A 169 12.03 16.19 -4.31
CA LYS A 169 11.14 17.29 -4.73
C LYS A 169 11.91 18.21 -5.67
N ALA A 170 11.44 18.33 -6.90
CA ALA A 170 12.18 19.05 -7.93
C ALA A 170 12.39 20.53 -7.59
N ASN A 171 11.43 21.18 -6.95
CA ASN A 171 11.58 22.54 -6.48
C ASN A 171 12.63 22.68 -5.36
N HIS A 172 12.95 21.62 -4.61
CA HIS A 172 14.12 21.62 -3.72
C HIS A 172 15.44 21.71 -4.50
N ARG A 173 15.56 21.03 -5.64
CA ARG A 173 16.74 21.15 -6.51
C ARG A 173 16.88 22.56 -7.06
N SER A 174 15.79 23.12 -7.57
CA SER A 174 15.77 24.48 -8.12
C SER A 174 16.12 25.52 -7.07
N LEU A 175 15.54 25.40 -5.86
CA LEU A 175 15.86 26.29 -4.74
C LEU A 175 17.33 26.21 -4.33
N ASN A 176 17.92 25.02 -4.37
CA ASN A 176 19.31 24.83 -4.04
C ASN A 176 20.22 25.46 -5.07
N ASN A 177 19.93 25.26 -6.35
CA ASN A 177 20.68 25.88 -7.43
C ASN A 177 20.59 27.41 -7.37
N LEU A 178 19.40 27.97 -7.07
CA LEU A 178 19.21 29.41 -6.92
C LEU A 178 19.93 30.01 -5.71
N LYS A 179 20.03 29.26 -4.62
CA LYS A 179 20.65 29.73 -3.36
C LYS A 179 22.13 29.36 -3.25
N GLY A 180 22.68 28.64 -4.21
CA GLY A 180 24.06 28.11 -4.13
C GLY A 180 24.23 27.08 -3.00
N VAL A 181 23.12 26.53 -2.47
CA VAL A 181 23.14 25.52 -1.42
C VAL A 181 23.27 24.15 -2.06
N VAL A 182 24.42 23.53 -1.89
CA VAL A 182 24.56 22.10 -2.23
C VAL A 182 23.79 21.30 -1.18
N TYR A 183 22.62 20.80 -1.54
CA TYR A 183 21.97 19.80 -0.70
C TYR A 183 22.85 18.58 -0.61
N LYS A 184 23.22 18.20 0.61
CA LYS A 184 23.85 16.91 0.90
C LYS A 184 22.80 15.77 0.81
N TYR A 185 22.11 15.64 -0.32
CA TYR A 185 21.62 14.35 -0.66
C TYR A 185 22.83 13.56 -1.13
N ALA A 186 23.21 12.57 -0.37
CA ALA A 186 24.13 11.58 -0.85
C ALA A 186 23.47 10.87 -2.04
N SER A 187 23.61 11.47 -3.22
CA SER A 187 23.27 10.82 -4.46
C SER A 187 24.33 9.75 -4.68
N TYR A 188 23.92 8.51 -4.51
CA TYR A 188 24.74 7.34 -4.83
C TYR A 188 24.40 6.82 -6.22
N GLY A 189 23.86 7.68 -7.07
CA GLY A 189 23.40 7.32 -8.39
C GLY A 189 24.54 6.91 -9.29
N ASN A 190 24.25 5.95 -10.14
CA ASN A 190 25.14 5.45 -11.16
C ASN A 190 24.35 5.17 -12.43
N ILE A 191 25.07 5.09 -13.54
CA ILE A 191 24.59 4.47 -14.76
C ILE A 191 25.37 3.19 -15.00
N LEU A 192 24.63 2.08 -15.16
CA LEU A 192 25.18 0.76 -15.42
C LEU A 192 24.72 0.26 -16.79
N LYS A 193 25.58 -0.49 -17.47
CA LYS A 193 25.28 -1.16 -18.74
C LYS A 193 25.51 -2.66 -18.60
N SER A 194 24.61 -3.44 -19.16
CA SER A 194 24.76 -4.86 -19.47
C SER A 194 24.80 -5.05 -20.98
N SER A 195 25.56 -6.03 -21.45
CA SER A 195 25.57 -6.45 -22.86
C SER A 195 25.25 -7.94 -23.02
N ASP A 196 24.67 -8.56 -22.00
CA ASP A 196 24.36 -9.99 -21.88
C ASP A 196 22.99 -10.28 -21.26
N LYS A 197 21.99 -9.44 -21.58
CA LYS A 197 20.60 -9.54 -21.03
C LYS A 197 20.54 -9.43 -19.52
N GLY A 198 21.31 -8.53 -18.93
CA GLY A 198 21.27 -8.22 -17.51
C GLY A 198 21.99 -9.23 -16.59
N LYS A 199 22.81 -10.13 -17.14
CA LYS A 199 23.59 -11.09 -16.32
C LYS A 199 24.78 -10.42 -15.65
N THR A 200 25.52 -9.60 -16.39
CA THR A 200 26.68 -8.85 -15.87
C THR A 200 26.51 -7.35 -16.16
N TRP A 201 27.11 -6.51 -15.32
CA TRP A 201 26.95 -5.08 -15.36
C TRP A 201 28.26 -4.33 -15.17
N LYS A 202 28.48 -3.27 -15.93
CA LYS A 202 29.60 -2.35 -15.78
C LYS A 202 29.12 -0.90 -15.60
N LYS A 203 29.88 -0.09 -14.86
CA LYS A 203 29.65 1.36 -14.78
C LYS A 203 30.10 2.05 -16.07
N ILE A 204 29.31 3.04 -16.50
CA ILE A 204 29.56 3.85 -17.70
C ILE A 204 29.40 5.33 -17.37
N THR A 205 30.26 5.88 -16.53
CA THR A 205 30.13 7.24 -15.93
C THR A 205 31.10 8.27 -16.48
N ASN A 206 31.90 7.96 -17.52
CA ASN A 206 32.89 8.92 -18.05
C ASN A 206 32.20 10.16 -18.66
N GLY A 207 32.59 11.35 -18.21
CA GLY A 207 31.94 12.62 -18.58
C GLY A 207 30.73 13.02 -17.74
N LEU A 208 30.36 12.23 -16.72
CA LEU A 208 29.24 12.52 -15.79
C LEU A 208 29.76 13.05 -14.45
N PRO A 209 28.96 13.85 -13.71
CA PRO A 209 29.34 14.33 -12.39
C PRO A 209 29.34 13.19 -11.36
N GLU A 210 30.12 13.36 -10.29
CA GLU A 210 30.18 12.38 -9.18
C GLU A 210 28.83 12.18 -8.49
N THR A 211 28.03 13.25 -8.36
CA THR A 211 26.70 13.21 -7.79
C THR A 211 25.67 13.10 -8.91
N LEU A 212 25.25 11.88 -9.20
CA LEU A 212 24.36 11.57 -10.31
C LEU A 212 23.07 10.95 -9.82
N ASP A 213 21.92 11.51 -10.23
CA ASP A 213 20.61 10.86 -10.17
C ASP A 213 20.07 10.71 -11.59
N VAL A 214 19.70 9.51 -11.97
CA VAL A 214 19.22 9.21 -13.32
C VAL A 214 17.70 9.04 -13.31
N GLY A 215 16.99 9.83 -14.12
CA GLY A 215 15.53 9.80 -14.21
C GLY A 215 15.00 9.04 -15.41
N ARG A 216 15.56 9.29 -16.58
CA ARG A 216 15.16 8.60 -17.83
C ARG A 216 16.39 8.29 -18.66
N ILE A 217 16.33 7.16 -19.33
CA ILE A 217 17.31 6.72 -20.32
C ILE A 217 16.55 6.35 -21.58
N ILE A 218 16.92 6.92 -22.72
CA ILE A 218 16.31 6.63 -24.03
C ILE A 218 17.41 6.25 -25.00
N VAL A 219 17.32 5.07 -25.61
CA VAL A 219 18.22 4.61 -26.66
C VAL A 219 17.57 4.93 -28.01
N ASP A 220 18.33 5.52 -28.94
CA ASP A 220 17.87 5.86 -30.27
C ASP A 220 17.58 4.55 -31.05
N PRO A 221 16.33 4.32 -31.50
CA PRO A 221 15.97 3.10 -32.20
C PRO A 221 16.64 2.95 -33.58
N ASN A 222 17.13 4.03 -34.15
CA ASN A 222 17.86 4.01 -35.45
C ASN A 222 19.34 3.77 -35.29
N ASN A 223 19.89 4.08 -34.10
CA ASN A 223 21.31 3.93 -33.82
C ASN A 223 21.56 3.73 -32.33
N SER A 224 21.69 2.49 -31.90
CA SER A 224 21.93 2.12 -30.51
C SER A 224 23.21 2.67 -29.87
N LYS A 225 24.09 3.31 -30.65
CA LYS A 225 25.23 4.09 -30.10
C LYS A 225 24.77 5.38 -29.44
N ASN A 226 23.65 5.94 -29.90
CA ASN A 226 23.10 7.19 -29.38
C ASN A 226 22.18 6.90 -28.18
N ILE A 227 22.50 7.47 -27.04
CA ILE A 227 21.72 7.38 -25.81
C ILE A 227 21.52 8.77 -25.26
N ILE A 228 20.31 9.07 -24.81
CA ILE A 228 19.98 10.34 -24.18
C ILE A 228 19.51 10.06 -22.74
N MET A 229 19.95 10.85 -21.80
CA MET A 229 19.68 10.63 -20.39
C MET A 229 19.27 11.93 -19.69
N ALA A 230 18.15 11.89 -18.96
CA ALA A 230 17.73 12.96 -18.07
C ALA A 230 18.26 12.71 -16.66
N THR A 231 18.98 13.67 -16.09
CA THR A 231 19.63 13.57 -14.79
C THR A 231 19.34 14.79 -13.90
N ASN A 232 19.73 14.70 -12.63
CA ASN A 232 19.68 15.83 -11.70
C ASN A 232 20.61 17.01 -12.11
N SER A 233 21.57 16.77 -12.98
CA SER A 233 22.59 17.74 -13.42
C SER A 233 22.38 18.21 -14.86
N GLY A 234 21.37 17.72 -15.54
CA GLY A 234 21.06 18.10 -16.91
C GLY A 234 20.70 16.93 -17.82
N VAL A 235 20.49 17.23 -19.09
CA VAL A 235 20.36 16.24 -20.14
C VAL A 235 21.76 15.91 -20.66
N TYR A 236 22.07 14.62 -20.72
CA TYR A 236 23.33 14.12 -21.26
C TYR A 236 23.08 13.24 -22.47
N ARG A 237 24.06 13.21 -23.37
CA ARG A 237 24.04 12.39 -24.59
C ARG A 237 25.33 11.61 -24.71
N SER A 238 25.21 10.39 -25.19
CA SER A 238 26.33 9.55 -25.64
C SER A 238 26.15 9.18 -27.11
N THR A 239 27.27 9.00 -27.84
CA THR A 239 27.28 8.53 -29.23
C THR A 239 28.08 7.22 -29.39
N ASP A 240 28.43 6.58 -28.27
CA ASP A 240 29.27 5.39 -28.20
C ASP A 240 28.74 4.34 -27.20
N GLN A 241 27.44 4.25 -27.06
CA GLN A 241 26.74 3.33 -26.15
C GLN A 241 27.02 3.58 -24.66
N GLY A 242 27.28 4.84 -24.29
CA GLY A 242 27.49 5.25 -22.91
C GLY A 242 28.95 5.16 -22.44
N GLU A 243 29.91 4.87 -23.32
CA GLU A 243 31.31 4.89 -22.91
C GLU A 243 31.78 6.32 -22.57
N ASN A 244 31.25 7.34 -23.26
CA ASN A 244 31.47 8.75 -22.99
C ASN A 244 30.16 9.52 -23.03
N TRP A 245 30.03 10.53 -22.16
CA TRP A 245 28.86 11.39 -22.04
C TRP A 245 29.20 12.87 -22.20
N GLU A 246 28.36 13.60 -22.89
CA GLU A 246 28.43 15.04 -23.06
C GLU A 246 27.11 15.72 -22.71
N ILE A 247 27.16 16.98 -22.25
CA ILE A 247 25.97 17.78 -21.95
C ILE A 247 25.19 18.07 -23.24
N SER A 248 23.89 17.94 -23.19
CA SER A 248 22.93 18.19 -24.29
C SER A 248 21.97 19.32 -23.89
N ALA A 249 22.46 20.55 -23.88
CA ALA A 249 21.75 21.71 -23.29
C ALA A 249 21.33 22.79 -24.30
N THR A 250 21.79 22.73 -25.55
CA THR A 250 21.55 23.79 -26.53
C THR A 250 20.06 24.03 -26.78
N GLY A 251 19.56 25.20 -26.38
CA GLY A 251 18.13 25.57 -26.46
C GLY A 251 17.33 25.31 -25.17
N LEU A 252 17.91 24.65 -24.16
CA LEU A 252 17.28 24.48 -22.84
C LEU A 252 17.64 25.66 -21.92
N PRO A 253 16.66 26.41 -21.39
CA PRO A 253 16.96 27.59 -20.59
C PRO A 253 17.61 27.28 -19.22
N ASN A 254 17.32 26.13 -18.63
CA ASN A 254 17.83 25.76 -17.31
C ASN A 254 18.71 24.51 -17.36
N ASN A 255 18.52 23.67 -18.36
CA ASN A 255 19.08 22.32 -18.44
C ASN A 255 18.87 21.51 -17.15
N LEU A 256 17.63 21.54 -16.64
CA LEU A 256 17.22 20.75 -15.49
C LEU A 256 15.97 19.94 -15.87
N PRO A 257 16.15 18.76 -16.47
CA PRO A 257 15.03 17.93 -16.87
C PRO A 257 14.27 17.41 -15.66
N ARG A 258 12.94 17.37 -15.77
CA ARG A 258 12.07 16.76 -14.78
C ARG A 258 11.44 15.45 -15.26
N ASP A 259 11.22 15.36 -16.57
CA ASP A 259 10.84 14.11 -17.25
C ASP A 259 11.27 14.17 -18.71
N MET A 260 11.34 13.03 -19.37
CA MET A 260 11.72 12.92 -20.77
C MET A 260 10.95 11.77 -21.42
N ALA A 261 10.54 11.95 -22.67
CA ALA A 261 9.84 10.95 -23.47
C ALA A 261 10.35 10.95 -24.90
N SER A 262 10.00 9.93 -25.67
CA SER A 262 10.32 9.86 -27.10
C SER A 262 9.15 9.33 -27.91
N TYR A 263 9.14 9.72 -29.17
CA TYR A 263 8.31 9.17 -30.23
C TYR A 263 9.20 8.51 -31.27
N TYR A 264 8.76 7.36 -31.77
CA TYR A 264 9.44 6.68 -32.87
C TYR A 264 8.45 6.08 -33.86
N ASN A 265 8.63 6.40 -35.15
CA ASN A 265 7.90 5.80 -36.24
C ASN A 265 8.81 4.82 -37.00
N PRO A 266 8.59 3.50 -36.91
CA PRO A 266 9.45 2.50 -37.52
C PRO A 266 9.41 2.50 -39.07
N LYS A 267 8.32 3.05 -39.67
CA LYS A 267 8.19 3.15 -41.12
C LYS A 267 9.00 4.29 -41.72
N THR A 268 8.94 5.47 -41.10
CA THR A 268 9.63 6.68 -41.58
C THR A 268 11.00 6.85 -40.94
N LYS A 269 11.34 6.06 -39.88
CA LYS A 269 12.52 6.22 -39.05
C LYS A 269 12.59 7.56 -38.30
N GLU A 270 11.45 8.25 -38.22
CA GLU A 270 11.37 9.50 -37.48
C GLU A 270 11.50 9.25 -36.00
N PHE A 271 12.49 9.89 -35.37
CA PHE A 271 12.74 9.83 -33.95
C PHE A 271 12.71 11.24 -33.37
N VAL A 272 11.85 11.47 -32.37
CA VAL A 272 11.66 12.77 -31.71
C VAL A 272 11.79 12.60 -30.21
N LEU A 273 12.53 13.47 -29.57
CA LEU A 273 12.70 13.53 -28.13
C LEU A 273 11.94 14.72 -27.56
N TYR A 274 11.43 14.55 -26.35
CA TYR A 274 10.73 15.57 -25.60
C TYR A 274 11.31 15.65 -24.19
N VAL A 275 11.52 16.87 -23.69
CA VAL A 275 11.97 17.16 -22.33
C VAL A 275 10.98 18.10 -21.67
N LEU A 276 10.58 17.76 -20.45
CA LEU A 276 9.92 18.65 -19.53
C LEU A 276 10.98 19.21 -18.59
N GLU A 277 11.25 20.52 -18.68
CA GLU A 277 12.17 21.19 -17.80
C GLU A 277 11.54 21.56 -16.46
N GLN A 278 12.38 21.61 -15.45
CA GLN A 278 12.01 22.11 -14.13
C GLN A 278 11.54 23.57 -14.23
N THR A 279 10.38 23.85 -13.69
CA THR A 279 9.85 25.21 -13.58
C THR A 279 10.59 26.01 -12.52
N PHE A 280 11.02 27.22 -12.88
CA PHE A 280 11.55 28.24 -11.98
C PHE A 280 10.57 29.40 -11.90
N TYR A 281 10.41 29.96 -10.69
CA TYR A 281 9.65 31.18 -10.45
C TYR A 281 10.60 32.31 -10.14
N ILE A 282 10.54 33.37 -10.95
CA ILE A 282 11.43 34.49 -10.84
C ILE A 282 10.67 35.81 -10.71
N PRO A 283 11.21 36.80 -9.97
CA PRO A 283 10.61 38.12 -9.84
C PRO A 283 10.45 38.86 -11.18
N ASP A 284 9.31 39.56 -11.33
CA ASP A 284 9.02 40.43 -12.46
C ASP A 284 8.26 41.66 -12.01
N GLY A 285 8.99 42.64 -11.47
CA GLY A 285 8.38 43.81 -10.83
C GLY A 285 7.57 43.45 -9.58
N LYS A 286 6.28 43.78 -9.60
CA LYS A 286 5.31 43.46 -8.52
C LYS A 286 4.60 42.15 -8.71
N THR A 287 5.04 41.33 -9.65
CA THR A 287 4.50 40.00 -9.94
C THR A 287 5.66 38.98 -10.11
N LEU A 288 5.31 37.76 -10.48
CA LEU A 288 6.24 36.65 -10.75
C LEU A 288 6.03 36.13 -12.17
N LYS A 289 7.08 35.57 -12.75
CA LYS A 289 7.01 34.84 -14.02
C LYS A 289 7.70 33.48 -13.93
N THR A 290 7.40 32.61 -14.90
CA THR A 290 7.99 31.27 -15.02
C THR A 290 9.12 31.24 -16.03
N LYS A 291 10.09 30.35 -15.76
CA LYS A 291 11.13 29.93 -16.70
C LYS A 291 11.21 28.41 -16.70
N GLY A 292 11.40 27.79 -17.85
CA GLY A 292 11.31 26.35 -18.09
C GLY A 292 10.28 26.05 -19.15
N GLY A 293 9.65 24.88 -19.09
CA GLY A 293 8.59 24.47 -20.01
C GLY A 293 8.88 23.15 -20.72
N ILE A 294 8.26 22.96 -21.89
CA ILE A 294 8.34 21.74 -22.68
C ILE A 294 9.15 22.00 -23.94
N TYR A 295 10.09 21.11 -24.24
CA TYR A 295 11.01 21.22 -25.37
C TYR A 295 11.04 19.94 -26.19
N LYS A 296 11.28 20.04 -27.48
CA LYS A 296 11.49 18.90 -28.38
C LYS A 296 12.81 19.01 -29.13
N SER A 297 13.36 17.85 -29.48
CA SER A 297 14.52 17.69 -30.37
C SER A 297 14.21 16.68 -31.46
N THR A 298 14.60 16.99 -32.69
CA THR A 298 14.47 16.09 -33.86
C THR A 298 15.84 15.66 -34.40
N ASP A 299 16.90 15.99 -33.71
CA ASP A 299 18.29 15.75 -34.12
C ASP A 299 19.10 14.91 -33.10
N GLY A 300 18.38 14.06 -32.34
CA GLY A 300 18.97 13.17 -31.35
C GLY A 300 19.47 13.89 -30.10
N GLY A 301 18.82 14.96 -29.70
CA GLY A 301 19.12 15.72 -28.48
C GLY A 301 20.21 16.76 -28.64
N ARG A 302 20.67 17.11 -29.86
CA ARG A 302 21.70 18.15 -30.05
C ARG A 302 21.15 19.54 -29.81
N ASN A 303 19.95 19.80 -30.33
CA ASN A 303 19.27 21.09 -30.21
C ASN A 303 17.85 20.88 -29.73
N TRP A 304 17.38 21.79 -28.89
CA TRP A 304 16.05 21.77 -28.29
C TRP A 304 15.30 23.04 -28.63
N SER A 305 14.02 22.91 -28.99
CA SER A 305 13.11 24.00 -29.29
C SER A 305 11.88 23.95 -28.41
N SER A 306 11.42 25.11 -27.91
CA SER A 306 10.22 25.17 -27.06
C SER A 306 8.97 24.78 -27.82
N ILE A 307 8.14 23.99 -27.14
CA ILE A 307 6.78 23.62 -27.55
C ILE A 307 5.78 23.95 -26.44
N SER A 308 6.09 24.95 -25.61
CA SER A 308 5.26 25.34 -24.45
C SER A 308 3.96 26.06 -24.87
N GLY A 309 3.89 26.65 -26.07
CA GLY A 309 2.71 27.32 -26.61
C GLY A 309 1.98 28.17 -25.58
N ASN A 310 0.68 27.96 -25.49
CA ASN A 310 -0.20 28.66 -24.55
C ASN A 310 -0.37 27.97 -23.19
N ILE A 311 0.57 27.13 -22.72
CA ILE A 311 0.44 26.40 -21.44
C ILE A 311 0.33 27.36 -20.24
N ALA A 312 0.90 28.55 -20.34
CA ALA A 312 0.80 29.56 -19.29
C ALA A 312 -0.62 30.08 -19.13
N LEU A 313 -1.03 30.28 -17.88
CA LEU A 313 -2.37 30.77 -17.50
C LEU A 313 -2.30 32.20 -16.96
N ASP A 314 -3.40 32.93 -17.20
CA ASP A 314 -3.65 34.25 -16.59
C ASP A 314 -4.38 34.05 -15.25
N TYR A 315 -3.63 34.09 -14.14
CA TYR A 315 -4.18 33.92 -12.80
C TYR A 315 -5.04 35.09 -12.33
N THR A 316 -5.07 36.19 -13.05
CA THR A 316 -6.01 37.28 -12.80
C THR A 316 -7.44 36.97 -13.26
N LYS A 317 -7.59 35.92 -14.09
CA LYS A 317 -8.87 35.42 -14.63
C LYS A 317 -9.36 34.16 -13.97
N ILE A 318 -8.59 33.60 -13.05
CA ILE A 318 -8.92 32.36 -12.34
C ILE A 318 -9.39 32.74 -10.94
N THR A 319 -10.59 32.26 -10.58
CA THR A 319 -11.21 32.54 -9.27
C THR A 319 -11.30 31.28 -8.39
N THR A 320 -10.86 30.12 -8.90
CA THR A 320 -10.85 28.87 -8.16
C THR A 320 -9.99 29.00 -6.90
N TYR A 321 -10.62 28.80 -5.74
CA TYR A 321 -9.97 29.02 -4.44
C TYR A 321 -8.70 28.19 -4.28
N ASP A 322 -8.76 26.90 -4.63
CA ASP A 322 -7.61 26.01 -4.43
C ASP A 322 -6.45 26.31 -5.39
N ALA A 323 -6.73 26.76 -6.62
CA ALA A 323 -5.68 27.20 -7.53
C ALA A 323 -4.95 28.45 -7.00
N ILE A 324 -5.71 29.48 -6.58
CA ILE A 324 -5.14 30.72 -6.03
C ILE A 324 -4.42 30.48 -4.72
N ARG A 325 -5.03 29.71 -3.80
CA ARG A 325 -4.39 29.30 -2.54
C ARG A 325 -3.13 28.48 -2.77
N GLY A 326 -3.21 27.52 -3.70
CA GLY A 326 -2.06 26.70 -4.10
C GLY A 326 -0.92 27.53 -4.66
N TYR A 327 -1.24 28.52 -5.51
CA TYR A 327 -0.26 29.49 -6.02
C TYR A 327 0.50 30.18 -4.88
N TRP A 328 -0.19 30.84 -3.94
CA TRP A 328 0.45 31.55 -2.85
C TRP A 328 1.28 30.65 -1.95
N LYS A 329 0.80 29.46 -1.63
CA LYS A 329 1.55 28.44 -0.86
C LYS A 329 2.81 27.97 -1.59
N THR A 330 2.72 27.78 -2.90
CA THR A 330 3.85 27.35 -3.72
C THR A 330 4.90 28.45 -3.80
N MET A 331 4.49 29.72 -3.99
CA MET A 331 5.41 30.86 -4.01
C MET A 331 6.08 31.07 -2.64
N ALA A 332 5.33 30.98 -1.56
CA ALA A 332 5.87 31.05 -0.21
C ALA A 332 6.94 29.99 0.04
N PHE A 333 6.65 28.75 -0.35
CA PHE A 333 7.60 27.66 -0.28
C PHE A 333 8.84 27.89 -1.15
N TRP A 334 8.65 28.31 -2.41
CA TRP A 334 9.73 28.58 -3.37
C TRP A 334 10.73 29.64 -2.87
N PHE A 335 10.21 30.75 -2.34
CA PHE A 335 11.03 31.85 -1.84
C PHE A 335 11.46 31.69 -0.37
N GLY A 336 11.02 30.64 0.32
CA GLY A 336 11.32 30.39 1.74
C GLY A 336 10.78 31.50 2.64
N LYS A 337 9.58 32.02 2.34
CA LYS A 337 8.92 33.12 3.04
C LYS A 337 7.52 32.71 3.48
N SER A 338 6.88 33.53 4.35
CA SER A 338 5.47 33.41 4.65
C SER A 338 4.59 33.84 3.46
N GLU A 339 3.35 33.34 3.36
CA GLU A 339 2.41 33.75 2.31
C GLU A 339 2.14 35.27 2.36
N ASN A 340 2.04 35.85 3.55
CA ASN A 340 1.83 37.29 3.71
C ASN A 340 3.02 38.09 3.16
N SER A 341 4.24 37.68 3.47
CA SER A 341 5.45 38.35 2.96
C SER A 341 5.58 38.26 1.44
N ILE A 342 5.13 37.13 0.84
CA ILE A 342 5.09 37.04 -0.63
C ILE A 342 4.03 37.96 -1.23
N LYS A 343 2.83 38.04 -0.64
CA LYS A 343 1.76 38.92 -1.09
C LYS A 343 2.13 40.41 -0.98
N GLU A 344 2.86 40.79 0.06
CA GLU A 344 3.40 42.14 0.21
C GLU A 344 4.46 42.47 -0.85
N GLN A 345 5.37 41.54 -1.13
CA GLN A 345 6.46 41.75 -2.07
C GLN A 345 5.99 41.68 -3.53
N TYR A 346 5.07 40.77 -3.85
CA TYR A 346 4.54 40.52 -5.19
C TYR A 346 3.00 40.51 -5.16
N PRO A 347 2.34 41.67 -4.95
CA PRO A 347 0.90 41.72 -4.71
C PRO A 347 0.05 41.38 -5.94
N ASN A 348 0.61 41.42 -7.13
CA ASN A 348 -0.14 41.19 -8.37
C ASN A 348 -0.04 39.72 -8.78
N LEU A 349 -1.20 39.12 -9.07
CA LEU A 349 -1.24 37.81 -9.70
C LEU A 349 -0.65 37.87 -11.11
N PRO A 350 0.07 36.85 -11.55
CA PRO A 350 0.70 36.82 -12.88
C PRO A 350 -0.34 36.56 -13.98
N THR A 351 -0.10 37.17 -15.15
CA THR A 351 -0.91 36.99 -16.37
C THR A 351 -0.40 35.83 -17.23
N GLU A 352 0.84 35.39 -17.02
CA GLU A 352 1.47 34.29 -17.76
C GLU A 352 2.29 33.43 -16.80
N MET A 353 1.66 32.36 -16.29
CA MET A 353 2.33 31.45 -15.36
C MET A 353 1.84 30.03 -15.53
N PHE A 354 2.73 29.05 -15.43
CA PHE A 354 2.38 27.65 -15.35
C PHE A 354 2.92 27.01 -14.07
N THR A 355 2.26 25.94 -13.63
CA THR A 355 2.64 25.16 -12.45
C THR A 355 3.93 24.37 -12.68
N THR A 356 4.44 23.74 -11.63
CA THR A 356 5.55 22.78 -11.72
C THR A 356 5.03 21.45 -12.26
N PHE A 357 5.17 21.21 -13.53
CA PHE A 357 4.88 19.91 -14.14
C PHE A 357 6.03 18.93 -13.89
N ASN A 358 5.74 17.63 -13.81
CA ASN A 358 6.74 16.61 -13.50
C ASN A 358 6.49 15.24 -14.15
N ARG A 359 5.50 15.12 -15.02
CA ARG A 359 5.26 13.93 -15.85
C ARG A 359 5.01 14.34 -17.29
N LEU A 360 5.56 13.55 -18.20
CA LEU A 360 5.47 13.75 -19.65
C LEU A 360 5.30 12.40 -20.35
N VAL A 361 4.28 12.28 -21.18
CA VAL A 361 4.12 11.14 -22.11
C VAL A 361 3.71 11.63 -23.49
N VAL A 362 4.07 10.86 -24.51
CA VAL A 362 3.76 11.15 -25.92
C VAL A 362 3.00 9.97 -26.48
N ASN A 363 1.95 10.25 -27.24
CA ASN A 363 1.18 9.20 -27.92
C ASN A 363 2.08 8.46 -28.92
N PRO A 364 2.29 7.13 -28.78
CA PRO A 364 3.16 6.39 -29.70
C PRO A 364 2.63 6.32 -31.13
N LEU A 365 1.36 6.69 -31.35
CA LEU A 365 0.73 6.73 -32.68
C LEU A 365 0.77 8.13 -33.30
N ASN A 366 1.03 9.19 -32.52
CA ASN A 366 1.02 10.57 -32.99
C ASN A 366 2.03 11.44 -32.20
N LYS A 367 3.12 11.85 -32.85
CA LYS A 367 4.17 12.69 -32.25
C LYS A 367 3.69 14.05 -31.74
N ASP A 368 2.60 14.58 -32.33
CA ASP A 368 2.07 15.90 -32.00
C ASP A 368 1.04 15.85 -30.86
N GLU A 369 0.72 14.65 -30.37
CA GLU A 369 -0.15 14.42 -29.21
C GLU A 369 0.66 14.12 -27.97
N ILE A 370 0.75 15.09 -27.06
CA ILE A 370 1.62 15.09 -25.89
C ILE A 370 0.79 15.42 -24.65
N TYR A 371 1.11 14.76 -23.55
CA TYR A 371 0.45 14.96 -22.25
C TYR A 371 1.47 15.30 -21.18
N ILE A 372 1.13 16.23 -20.32
CA ILE A 372 1.90 16.61 -19.13
C ILE A 372 1.01 16.67 -17.90
N SER A 373 1.57 16.43 -16.73
CA SER A 373 0.87 16.57 -15.46
C SER A 373 1.80 16.95 -14.35
N TYR A 374 1.24 17.32 -13.19
CA TYR A 374 1.99 17.58 -11.99
C TYR A 374 1.66 16.59 -10.87
N ASN A 375 2.52 16.50 -9.88
CA ASN A 375 2.38 15.62 -8.75
C ASN A 375 2.76 16.35 -7.46
N VAL A 376 1.76 16.69 -6.66
CA VAL A 376 1.93 17.46 -5.42
C VAL A 376 2.71 16.73 -4.32
N LYS A 377 2.88 15.41 -4.41
CA LYS A 377 3.73 14.67 -3.49
C LYS A 377 5.21 14.99 -3.69
N HIS A 378 5.63 15.09 -4.94
CA HIS A 378 7.03 15.27 -5.30
C HIS A 378 7.40 16.73 -5.54
N ASP A 379 6.44 17.57 -5.89
CA ASP A 379 6.64 18.98 -6.16
C ASP A 379 5.55 19.83 -5.50
N LYS A 380 5.89 21.05 -5.11
CA LYS A 380 4.88 22.05 -4.79
C LYS A 380 4.35 22.58 -6.12
N ALA A 381 3.08 22.35 -6.34
CA ALA A 381 2.36 22.69 -7.56
C ALA A 381 0.98 23.25 -7.21
N PHE A 382 0.31 23.81 -8.20
CA PHE A 382 -1.01 24.42 -8.06
C PHE A 382 -1.80 24.26 -9.35
N GLY A 383 -3.12 24.09 -9.21
CA GLY A 383 -4.04 23.95 -10.35
C GLY A 383 -4.22 25.24 -11.16
N PRO A 384 -5.23 25.31 -12.02
CA PRO A 384 -6.25 24.28 -12.22
C PRO A 384 -5.86 23.21 -13.26
N GLY A 385 -6.57 22.06 -13.20
CA GLY A 385 -6.40 20.96 -14.17
C GLY A 385 -5.24 20.03 -13.83
N ASP A 386 -5.50 18.72 -13.80
CA ASP A 386 -4.51 17.71 -13.35
C ASP A 386 -3.61 17.21 -14.47
N VAL A 387 -4.17 17.07 -15.67
CA VAL A 387 -3.46 16.64 -16.87
C VAL A 387 -3.76 17.63 -18.00
N TRP A 388 -2.71 18.00 -18.72
CA TRP A 388 -2.79 18.89 -19.86
C TRP A 388 -2.38 18.16 -21.13
N LYS A 389 -3.00 18.52 -22.26
CA LYS A 389 -2.83 17.89 -23.57
C LYS A 389 -2.60 18.92 -24.65
N THR A 390 -1.75 18.57 -25.61
CA THR A 390 -1.70 19.17 -26.94
C THR A 390 -1.92 18.10 -28.02
N THR A 391 -2.49 18.49 -29.17
CA THR A 391 -2.62 17.61 -30.36
C THR A 391 -1.99 18.24 -31.59
N ASP A 392 -1.34 19.39 -31.45
CA ASP A 392 -0.74 20.18 -32.53
C ASP A 392 0.75 20.46 -32.30
N GLY A 393 1.41 19.55 -31.58
CA GLY A 393 2.85 19.61 -31.31
C GLY A 393 3.25 20.71 -30.35
N GLY A 394 2.35 21.13 -29.45
CA GLY A 394 2.61 22.05 -28.38
C GLY A 394 2.26 23.52 -28.65
N LYS A 395 1.53 23.82 -29.75
CA LYS A 395 1.03 25.17 -30.00
C LYS A 395 -0.10 25.53 -29.05
N ASN A 396 -1.08 24.61 -28.90
CA ASN A 396 -2.23 24.79 -28.03
C ASN A 396 -2.28 23.66 -26.98
N TRP A 397 -2.46 24.05 -25.72
CA TRP A 397 -2.61 23.17 -24.59
C TRP A 397 -3.96 23.38 -23.91
N ILE A 398 -4.63 22.27 -23.59
CA ILE A 398 -5.92 22.24 -22.87
C ILE A 398 -5.84 21.32 -21.66
N ALA A 399 -6.58 21.64 -20.60
CA ALA A 399 -6.76 20.77 -19.45
C ALA A 399 -7.64 19.58 -19.84
N THR A 400 -7.09 18.36 -19.76
CA THR A 400 -7.76 17.13 -20.21
C THR A 400 -8.17 16.18 -19.09
N ALA A 401 -7.68 16.36 -17.86
CA ALA A 401 -8.29 15.78 -16.66
C ALA A 401 -8.80 16.93 -15.78
N ARG A 402 -10.10 16.96 -15.60
CA ARG A 402 -10.83 18.02 -14.89
C ARG A 402 -11.71 17.38 -13.84
N THR A 403 -11.38 17.59 -12.57
CA THR A 403 -11.96 16.86 -11.44
C THR A 403 -12.43 17.82 -10.36
N GLY A 404 -13.61 17.60 -9.82
CA GLY A 404 -14.15 18.33 -8.68
C GLY A 404 -15.22 19.38 -9.03
N LYS A 405 -15.89 19.89 -7.99
CA LYS A 405 -17.10 20.72 -8.14
C LYS A 405 -16.90 22.05 -8.88
N ASP A 406 -15.70 22.61 -8.87
CA ASP A 406 -15.43 23.86 -9.60
C ASP A 406 -15.46 23.61 -11.11
N TRP A 407 -14.94 22.47 -11.57
CA TRP A 407 -15.06 22.03 -12.95
C TRP A 407 -16.50 21.63 -13.30
N ALA A 408 -17.19 20.89 -12.43
CA ALA A 408 -18.59 20.52 -12.63
C ALA A 408 -19.50 21.74 -12.75
N ALA A 409 -19.25 22.80 -11.96
CA ALA A 409 -19.97 24.06 -12.02
C ALA A 409 -19.53 25.00 -13.16
N ASN A 410 -18.57 24.61 -13.99
CA ASN A 410 -17.99 25.46 -15.03
C ASN A 410 -17.48 26.81 -14.51
N LYS A 411 -16.78 26.81 -13.38
CA LYS A 411 -16.18 28.02 -12.82
C LYS A 411 -15.18 28.64 -13.80
N ASP A 412 -15.14 29.97 -13.86
CA ASP A 412 -14.31 30.73 -14.82
C ASP A 412 -14.58 30.42 -16.30
N LYS A 413 -15.83 30.06 -16.65
CA LYS A 413 -16.27 29.61 -17.98
C LYS A 413 -15.74 30.50 -19.12
N ALA A 414 -15.92 31.82 -19.05
CA ALA A 414 -15.52 32.75 -20.12
C ALA A 414 -14.01 32.68 -20.41
N TYR A 415 -13.19 32.49 -19.36
CA TYR A 415 -11.74 32.33 -19.51
C TYR A 415 -11.40 31.01 -20.23
N TRP A 416 -12.02 29.91 -19.83
CA TRP A 416 -11.77 28.59 -20.43
C TRP A 416 -12.22 28.55 -21.89
N GLU A 417 -13.39 29.12 -22.20
CA GLU A 417 -13.89 29.24 -23.60
C GLU A 417 -12.93 30.07 -24.48
N SER A 418 -12.39 31.19 -23.96
CA SER A 418 -11.41 32.00 -24.70
C SER A 418 -10.12 31.26 -25.05
N ARG A 419 -9.82 30.15 -24.36
CA ARG A 419 -8.68 29.27 -24.61
C ARG A 419 -9.04 28.01 -25.40
N ASN A 420 -10.27 27.89 -25.88
CA ASN A 420 -10.82 26.67 -26.48
C ASN A 420 -10.68 25.44 -25.56
N ASN A 421 -10.65 25.64 -24.23
CA ASN A 421 -10.56 24.57 -23.27
C ASN A 421 -11.94 23.95 -23.04
N PRO A 422 -12.08 22.61 -23.06
CA PRO A 422 -13.36 21.97 -22.73
C PRO A 422 -13.82 22.32 -21.33
N LEU A 423 -15.13 22.44 -21.17
CA LEU A 423 -15.80 22.70 -19.91
C LEU A 423 -16.24 21.41 -19.21
N GLY A 424 -16.65 21.54 -17.97
CA GLY A 424 -17.21 20.45 -17.17
C GLY A 424 -16.19 19.48 -16.63
N GLU A 425 -16.59 18.77 -15.61
CA GLU A 425 -15.88 17.62 -15.08
C GLU A 425 -15.92 16.45 -16.09
N ASN A 426 -14.82 15.69 -16.20
CA ASN A 426 -14.72 14.57 -17.12
C ASN A 426 -14.08 13.31 -16.51
N THR A 427 -13.94 13.28 -15.20
CA THR A 427 -13.42 12.14 -14.44
C THR A 427 -14.56 11.42 -13.72
N LYS A 428 -14.51 10.10 -13.68
CA LYS A 428 -15.45 9.27 -12.93
C LYS A 428 -14.69 8.36 -11.99
N PHE A 429 -14.99 8.48 -10.73
CA PHE A 429 -14.49 7.62 -9.68
C PHE A 429 -15.58 6.63 -9.29
N ALA A 430 -15.21 5.40 -8.97
CA ALA A 430 -16.17 4.40 -8.56
C ALA A 430 -16.68 4.70 -7.13
N HIS A 431 -16.14 3.98 -6.14
CA HIS A 431 -16.63 4.12 -4.75
C HIS A 431 -16.26 5.46 -4.06
N LEU A 432 -15.33 6.24 -4.59
CA LEU A 432 -14.96 7.55 -4.05
C LEU A 432 -15.68 8.73 -4.69
N GLN A 433 -16.62 8.51 -5.61
CA GLN A 433 -17.26 9.60 -6.35
C GLN A 433 -17.88 10.65 -5.42
N ALA A 434 -18.63 10.23 -4.40
CA ALA A 434 -19.26 11.14 -3.47
C ALA A 434 -18.27 12.01 -2.68
N GLU A 435 -17.11 11.44 -2.32
CA GLU A 435 -16.03 12.19 -1.65
C GLU A 435 -15.40 13.21 -2.60
N ILE A 436 -15.17 12.83 -3.85
CA ILE A 436 -14.60 13.70 -4.87
C ILE A 436 -15.53 14.87 -5.21
N ASP A 437 -16.83 14.63 -5.32
CA ASP A 437 -17.83 15.64 -5.67
C ASP A 437 -17.91 16.80 -4.67
N HIS A 438 -17.50 16.57 -3.42
CA HIS A 438 -17.46 17.61 -2.39
C HIS A 438 -16.23 18.52 -2.48
N ARG A 439 -15.18 18.11 -3.18
CA ARG A 439 -13.93 18.88 -3.28
C ARG A 439 -14.04 19.94 -4.37
N PRO A 440 -13.50 21.17 -4.15
CA PRO A 440 -13.47 22.21 -5.19
C PRO A 440 -12.75 21.75 -6.44
N GLU A 441 -11.56 21.21 -6.27
CA GLU A 441 -10.71 20.68 -7.32
C GLU A 441 -9.76 19.64 -6.70
N ILE A 442 -9.45 18.60 -7.46
CA ILE A 442 -8.42 17.63 -7.08
C ILE A 442 -7.12 18.04 -7.76
N SER A 443 -6.00 17.90 -7.07
CA SER A 443 -4.71 18.39 -7.56
C SER A 443 -3.66 17.30 -7.63
N GLY A 444 -3.16 17.11 -8.85
CA GLY A 444 -2.01 16.29 -9.18
C GLY A 444 -2.32 14.81 -9.29
N ASN A 445 -1.56 14.17 -10.14
CA ASN A 445 -1.57 12.73 -10.26
C ASN A 445 -0.21 12.12 -9.90
N ARG A 446 -0.20 10.83 -9.50
CA ARG A 446 1.01 10.15 -9.02
C ARG A 446 1.90 9.64 -10.14
N PHE A 447 1.29 9.09 -11.17
CA PHE A 447 1.97 8.62 -12.37
C PHE A 447 1.18 9.01 -13.62
N MET A 448 1.82 8.96 -14.77
CA MET A 448 1.16 9.02 -16.07
C MET A 448 1.85 8.05 -17.03
N GLN A 449 1.07 7.18 -17.66
CA GLN A 449 1.54 6.19 -18.60
C GLN A 449 0.61 6.15 -19.83
N ILE A 450 1.17 5.74 -20.95
CA ILE A 450 0.43 5.53 -22.20
C ILE A 450 0.86 4.19 -22.78
N ASN A 451 -0.10 3.36 -23.22
CA ASN A 451 0.22 2.12 -23.89
C ASN A 451 0.38 2.29 -25.40
N ASN A 452 0.74 1.22 -26.11
CA ASN A 452 0.97 1.27 -27.56
C ASN A 452 -0.30 1.43 -28.42
N LYS A 453 -1.49 1.48 -27.80
CA LYS A 453 -2.76 1.85 -28.45
C LYS A 453 -3.15 3.31 -28.21
N GLY A 454 -2.36 4.07 -27.43
CA GLY A 454 -2.68 5.44 -27.06
C GLY A 454 -3.64 5.56 -25.88
N GLU A 455 -3.89 4.48 -25.13
CA GLU A 455 -4.70 4.54 -23.92
C GLU A 455 -3.85 5.08 -22.77
N LEU A 456 -4.42 6.04 -22.05
CA LEU A 456 -3.76 6.73 -20.93
C LEU A 456 -4.17 6.14 -19.59
N PHE A 457 -3.22 6.12 -18.67
CA PHE A 457 -3.42 5.71 -17.28
C PHE A 457 -2.82 6.75 -16.35
N ILE A 458 -3.58 7.15 -15.33
CA ILE A 458 -3.18 8.11 -14.30
C ILE A 458 -3.67 7.62 -12.93
N CYS A 459 -3.09 8.16 -11.86
CA CYS A 459 -3.61 7.95 -10.50
C CYS A 459 -3.92 9.31 -9.89
N ILE A 460 -5.18 9.63 -9.81
CA ILE A 460 -5.69 10.81 -9.08
C ILE A 460 -6.25 10.32 -7.75
N GLU A 461 -5.91 11.03 -6.67
CA GLU A 461 -6.20 10.59 -5.31
C GLU A 461 -5.72 9.14 -5.10
N GLN A 462 -6.60 8.26 -4.72
CA GLN A 462 -6.29 6.86 -4.40
C GLN A 462 -6.79 5.89 -5.48
N GLN A 463 -7.06 6.38 -6.69
CA GLN A 463 -7.70 5.58 -7.74
C GLN A 463 -6.96 5.67 -9.07
N ILE A 464 -6.97 4.57 -9.81
CA ILE A 464 -6.41 4.51 -11.17
C ILE A 464 -7.50 4.81 -12.17
N LEU A 465 -7.27 5.82 -13.00
CA LEU A 465 -8.14 6.20 -14.07
C LEU A 465 -7.52 5.85 -15.42
N ARG A 466 -8.36 5.44 -16.37
CA ARG A 466 -8.02 5.15 -17.76
C ARG A 466 -8.81 6.07 -18.70
N SER A 467 -8.16 6.52 -19.75
CA SER A 467 -8.81 7.14 -20.89
C SER A 467 -8.43 6.40 -22.16
N ASN A 468 -9.43 6.00 -22.95
CA ASN A 468 -9.28 5.38 -24.27
C ASN A 468 -9.62 6.33 -25.43
N ASN A 469 -9.91 7.59 -25.13
CA ASN A 469 -10.34 8.61 -26.08
C ASN A 469 -9.51 9.90 -25.98
N GLY A 470 -8.23 9.76 -25.63
CA GLY A 470 -7.28 10.86 -25.55
C GLY A 470 -7.60 11.89 -24.47
N GLY A 471 -8.11 11.47 -23.31
CA GLY A 471 -8.40 12.33 -22.16
C GLY A 471 -9.75 13.08 -22.26
N GLN A 472 -10.62 12.76 -23.22
CA GLN A 472 -11.96 13.37 -23.27
C GLN A 472 -12.83 12.91 -22.08
N SER A 473 -12.68 11.64 -21.68
CA SER A 473 -13.26 11.10 -20.46
C SER A 473 -12.31 10.14 -19.77
N TRP A 474 -12.48 10.00 -18.44
CA TRP A 474 -11.67 9.14 -17.61
C TRP A 474 -12.55 8.29 -16.71
N GLU A 475 -12.24 7.00 -16.60
CA GLU A 475 -12.97 6.03 -15.80
C GLU A 475 -12.03 5.29 -14.86
N GLN A 476 -12.47 5.04 -13.65
CA GLN A 476 -11.75 4.16 -12.72
C GLN A 476 -11.79 2.73 -13.26
N VAL A 477 -10.64 2.01 -13.19
CA VAL A 477 -10.47 0.70 -13.83
C VAL A 477 -10.20 -0.46 -12.89
N ASP A 478 -10.06 -0.21 -11.61
CA ASP A 478 -9.68 -1.19 -10.60
C ASP A 478 -10.87 -1.74 -9.79
N ASP A 479 -12.07 -1.20 -9.98
CA ASP A 479 -13.33 -1.83 -9.57
C ASP A 479 -14.46 -1.56 -10.59
N ILE A 480 -15.57 -2.27 -10.42
CA ILE A 480 -16.75 -2.16 -11.29
C ILE A 480 -18.01 -2.11 -10.41
N GLU A 481 -18.90 -1.20 -10.73
CA GLU A 481 -20.24 -1.21 -10.17
C GLU A 481 -21.08 -2.36 -10.78
N THR A 482 -21.75 -3.14 -9.95
CA THR A 482 -22.50 -4.33 -10.39
C THR A 482 -23.70 -3.97 -11.28
N LYS A 483 -24.30 -2.82 -11.02
CA LYS A 483 -25.36 -2.20 -11.78
C LYS A 483 -25.26 -0.68 -11.58
N SER A 484 -25.43 0.07 -12.63
CA SER A 484 -25.36 1.54 -12.57
C SER A 484 -26.25 2.13 -11.47
N GLY A 485 -25.65 2.87 -10.54
CA GLY A 485 -26.32 3.50 -9.41
C GLY A 485 -26.61 2.58 -8.22
N SER A 486 -26.18 1.32 -8.23
CA SER A 486 -26.36 0.40 -7.10
C SER A 486 -25.45 0.70 -5.92
N LYS A 487 -24.30 1.34 -6.17
CA LYS A 487 -23.17 1.49 -5.22
C LYS A 487 -22.66 0.16 -4.68
N HIS A 488 -22.81 -0.91 -5.45
CA HIS A 488 -22.24 -2.22 -5.18
C HIS A 488 -21.02 -2.43 -6.07
N TRP A 489 -19.88 -2.74 -5.46
CA TRP A 489 -18.58 -2.74 -6.13
C TRP A 489 -17.95 -4.12 -6.13
N VAL A 490 -17.44 -4.55 -7.28
CA VAL A 490 -16.61 -5.74 -7.44
C VAL A 490 -15.20 -5.28 -7.78
N GLY A 491 -14.26 -5.49 -6.88
CA GLY A 491 -12.84 -5.21 -7.11
C GLY A 491 -12.19 -6.25 -8.02
N ARG A 492 -11.13 -5.84 -8.71
CA ARG A 492 -10.40 -6.65 -9.69
C ARG A 492 -9.10 -7.27 -9.17
N GLY A 493 -8.84 -7.19 -7.86
CA GLY A 493 -7.71 -7.86 -7.21
C GLY A 493 -6.52 -6.96 -6.91
N GLY A 494 -6.29 -5.90 -7.66
CA GLY A 494 -5.23 -4.93 -7.39
C GLY A 494 -5.68 -3.91 -6.34
N SER A 495 -5.36 -4.13 -5.08
CA SER A 495 -5.79 -3.25 -4.00
C SER A 495 -4.64 -2.89 -3.07
N ASN A 496 -4.67 -1.68 -2.53
CA ASN A 496 -3.82 -1.22 -1.44
C ASN A 496 -4.61 -1.04 -0.13
N LEU A 497 -5.87 -1.47 -0.13
CA LEU A 497 -6.76 -1.35 1.02
C LEU A 497 -6.24 -2.17 2.20
N PRO A 498 -6.03 -1.57 3.37
CA PRO A 498 -5.70 -2.33 4.57
C PRO A 498 -6.92 -3.08 5.11
N GLY A 499 -7.14 -4.32 4.64
CA GLY A 499 -8.14 -5.20 5.21
C GLY A 499 -7.82 -5.53 6.68
N ARG A 500 -8.84 -5.50 7.54
CA ARG A 500 -8.72 -5.69 8.98
C ARG A 500 -9.63 -6.83 9.45
N PHE A 501 -10.35 -6.64 10.49
CA PHE A 501 -11.29 -7.61 11.07
C PHE A 501 -12.51 -7.85 10.17
N MET A 502 -13.01 -9.08 10.17
CA MET A 502 -14.24 -9.47 9.50
C MET A 502 -15.25 -10.02 10.51
N LEU A 503 -16.49 -9.52 10.50
CA LEU A 503 -17.60 -10.11 11.24
C LEU A 503 -18.50 -10.87 10.26
N LEU A 504 -18.41 -12.19 10.27
CA LEU A 504 -19.12 -13.06 9.32
C LEU A 504 -20.51 -13.52 9.83
N ASP A 505 -20.69 -13.56 11.15
CA ASP A 505 -21.98 -13.85 11.80
C ASP A 505 -22.52 -12.56 12.40
N THR A 506 -23.44 -11.92 11.70
CA THR A 506 -24.06 -10.65 12.10
C THR A 506 -25.45 -10.82 12.73
N GLY A 507 -25.91 -12.06 12.92
CA GLY A 507 -27.28 -12.34 13.32
C GLY A 507 -28.31 -12.20 12.19
N ILE A 508 -27.91 -11.76 11.01
CA ILE A 508 -28.73 -11.70 9.80
C ILE A 508 -28.09 -12.63 8.76
N LYS A 509 -28.84 -13.63 8.32
CA LYS A 509 -28.37 -14.60 7.33
C LYS A 509 -27.84 -13.90 6.06
N GLY A 510 -26.65 -14.29 5.62
CA GLY A 510 -26.00 -13.76 4.44
C GLY A 510 -25.35 -12.38 4.60
N ARG A 511 -25.57 -11.65 5.70
CA ARG A 511 -24.93 -10.35 5.95
C ARG A 511 -23.58 -10.53 6.62
N LYS A 512 -22.54 -9.88 6.09
CA LYS A 512 -21.18 -9.92 6.60
C LYS A 512 -20.57 -8.53 6.59
N PHE A 513 -19.75 -8.20 7.59
CA PHE A 513 -19.05 -6.91 7.68
C PHE A 513 -17.55 -7.07 7.50
N PHE A 514 -16.96 -6.09 6.82
CA PHE A 514 -15.53 -6.02 6.51
C PHE A 514 -14.97 -4.68 6.96
N CYS A 515 -14.05 -4.72 7.93
CA CYS A 515 -13.37 -3.53 8.44
C CYS A 515 -12.16 -3.18 7.58
N SER A 516 -11.95 -1.91 7.30
CA SER A 516 -10.75 -1.45 6.62
C SER A 516 -9.97 -0.41 7.44
N GLY A 517 -8.68 -0.31 7.14
CA GLY A 517 -7.78 0.64 7.78
C GLY A 517 -7.87 2.05 7.21
N GLU A 518 -8.68 2.31 6.19
CA GLU A 518 -8.83 3.62 5.57
C GLU A 518 -10.25 3.88 5.10
N HIS A 519 -10.93 3.14 4.39
CA HIS A 519 -12.24 3.43 3.80
C HIS A 519 -13.43 2.92 4.63
N GLY A 520 -13.28 2.83 5.95
CA GLY A 520 -14.38 2.56 6.87
C GLY A 520 -14.89 1.12 6.87
N LEU A 521 -16.19 0.97 7.14
CA LEU A 521 -16.90 -0.29 7.23
C LEU A 521 -17.60 -0.61 5.91
N TRP A 522 -17.45 -1.84 5.48
CA TRP A 522 -18.08 -2.40 4.29
C TRP A 522 -18.95 -3.59 4.65
N GLU A 523 -19.94 -3.87 3.84
CA GLU A 523 -20.72 -5.11 3.91
C GLU A 523 -20.82 -5.77 2.53
N ASN A 524 -21.06 -7.08 2.49
CA ASN A 524 -21.32 -7.75 1.24
C ASN A 524 -22.61 -7.23 0.61
N ALA A 525 -22.65 -7.21 -0.72
CA ALA A 525 -23.74 -6.65 -1.51
C ALA A 525 -24.23 -7.64 -2.57
N SER A 526 -25.37 -7.30 -3.19
CA SER A 526 -25.88 -8.03 -4.34
C SER A 526 -24.94 -7.93 -5.53
N LEU A 527 -24.78 -9.00 -6.27
CA LEU A 527 -24.08 -9.00 -7.55
C LEU A 527 -24.91 -8.37 -8.68
N ASP A 528 -26.20 -8.13 -8.45
CA ASP A 528 -27.12 -7.58 -9.43
C ASP A 528 -26.94 -8.20 -10.83
N ASP A 529 -26.55 -7.39 -11.82
CA ASP A 529 -26.35 -7.82 -13.19
C ASP A 529 -24.91 -8.30 -13.50
N TYR A 530 -24.03 -8.36 -12.49
CA TYR A 530 -22.64 -8.75 -12.67
C TYR A 530 -22.52 -10.20 -13.16
N PRO A 531 -21.78 -10.49 -14.22
CA PRO A 531 -21.83 -11.77 -14.93
C PRO A 531 -21.20 -12.92 -14.13
N ASP A 532 -20.14 -12.66 -13.35
CA ASP A 532 -19.47 -13.69 -12.56
C ASP A 532 -20.18 -13.91 -11.22
N LYS A 533 -20.92 -15.02 -11.12
CA LYS A 533 -21.68 -15.37 -9.91
C LYS A 533 -20.80 -15.81 -8.72
N ASN A 534 -19.52 -16.06 -8.95
CA ASN A 534 -18.55 -16.37 -7.90
C ASN A 534 -17.81 -15.14 -7.36
N ALA A 535 -18.00 -13.98 -7.98
CA ALA A 535 -17.46 -12.70 -7.48
C ALA A 535 -18.12 -12.33 -6.14
N VAL A 536 -17.49 -11.42 -5.43
CA VAL A 536 -18.05 -10.83 -4.20
C VAL A 536 -18.19 -9.32 -4.45
N ALA A 537 -19.42 -8.86 -4.38
CA ALA A 537 -19.72 -7.44 -4.35
C ALA A 537 -19.72 -6.93 -2.90
N VAL A 538 -19.26 -5.71 -2.71
CA VAL A 538 -19.31 -4.99 -1.44
C VAL A 538 -19.93 -3.62 -1.62
N LYS A 539 -20.54 -3.10 -0.55
CA LYS A 539 -20.96 -1.70 -0.47
C LYS A 539 -20.42 -1.08 0.81
N GLN A 540 -20.11 0.19 0.75
CA GLN A 540 -19.71 0.95 1.92
C GLN A 540 -20.94 1.22 2.80
N ILE A 541 -20.79 1.08 4.11
CA ILE A 541 -21.82 1.49 5.06
C ILE A 541 -21.83 3.02 5.09
N GLU A 542 -22.92 3.62 4.63
CA GLU A 542 -23.10 5.08 4.60
C GLU A 542 -23.14 5.67 6.03
N GLY A 543 -22.89 6.96 6.15
CA GLY A 543 -23.00 7.70 7.42
C GLY A 543 -21.84 7.52 8.40
N GLN A 544 -21.02 6.50 8.27
CA GLN A 544 -19.80 6.35 9.10
C GLN A 544 -18.56 7.00 8.47
N VAL A 545 -18.58 7.28 7.18
CA VAL A 545 -17.59 8.07 6.47
C VAL A 545 -18.07 9.52 6.43
N ASN A 546 -17.26 10.45 6.90
CA ASN A 546 -17.58 11.86 6.78
C ASN A 546 -16.93 12.50 5.54
N GLU A 547 -17.33 13.73 5.24
CA GLU A 547 -16.81 14.50 4.08
C GLU A 547 -15.29 14.78 4.13
N LYS A 548 -14.65 14.52 5.25
CA LYS A 548 -13.22 14.87 5.48
C LYS A 548 -12.25 13.75 5.22
N GLY A 549 -12.73 12.57 4.86
CA GLY A 549 -11.83 11.53 4.44
C GLY A 549 -12.02 10.17 5.10
N ALA A 550 -10.95 9.42 5.05
CA ALA A 550 -10.94 8.02 5.38
C ALA A 550 -11.11 7.77 6.87
N THR A 551 -11.95 6.83 7.21
CA THR A 551 -12.13 6.32 8.57
C THR A 551 -11.46 4.96 8.71
N SER A 552 -10.83 4.71 9.85
CA SER A 552 -10.10 3.48 10.14
C SER A 552 -10.79 2.70 11.25
N ILE A 553 -11.28 1.51 10.89
CA ILE A 553 -12.04 0.65 11.81
C ILE A 553 -11.20 -0.56 12.19
N ALA A 554 -10.97 -0.74 13.49
CA ALA A 554 -10.25 -1.88 14.02
C ALA A 554 -11.14 -3.12 14.13
N SER A 555 -12.36 -2.96 14.63
CA SER A 555 -13.27 -4.05 14.90
C SER A 555 -14.72 -3.59 14.84
N VAL A 556 -15.62 -4.50 14.55
CA VAL A 556 -17.07 -4.32 14.53
C VAL A 556 -17.74 -5.44 15.34
N ALA A 557 -18.80 -5.11 16.05
CA ALA A 557 -19.65 -6.08 16.73
C ALA A 557 -21.12 -5.69 16.57
N VAL A 558 -21.99 -6.68 16.66
CA VAL A 558 -23.45 -6.51 16.58
C VAL A 558 -24.05 -6.88 17.93
N HIS A 559 -25.06 -6.12 18.35
CA HIS A 559 -25.79 -6.41 19.58
C HIS A 559 -26.50 -7.76 19.48
N PRO A 560 -26.28 -8.68 20.43
CA PRO A 560 -26.71 -10.09 20.30
C PRO A 560 -28.24 -10.31 20.25
N LYS A 561 -29.03 -9.30 20.62
CA LYS A 561 -30.50 -9.36 20.60
C LYS A 561 -31.16 -8.47 19.54
N ASP A 562 -30.38 -7.59 18.89
CA ASP A 562 -30.86 -6.71 17.82
C ASP A 562 -29.75 -6.44 16.81
N PRO A 563 -29.77 -7.11 15.66
CA PRO A 563 -28.72 -6.98 14.64
C PRO A 563 -28.68 -5.62 13.92
N ASN A 564 -29.63 -4.71 14.19
CA ASN A 564 -29.57 -3.32 13.71
C ASN A 564 -28.71 -2.43 14.60
N ILE A 565 -28.40 -2.86 15.82
CA ILE A 565 -27.48 -2.16 16.70
C ILE A 565 -26.07 -2.65 16.43
N ILE A 566 -25.25 -1.77 15.84
CA ILE A 566 -23.89 -2.06 15.40
C ILE A 566 -22.93 -1.17 16.16
N TYR A 567 -21.84 -1.74 16.65
CA TYR A 567 -20.77 -1.03 17.32
C TYR A 567 -19.49 -1.12 16.50
N ILE A 568 -18.74 -0.02 16.38
CA ILE A 568 -17.42 0.03 15.75
C ILE A 568 -16.41 0.72 16.67
N LEU A 569 -15.18 0.22 16.63
CA LEU A 569 -14.05 0.78 17.35
C LEU A 569 -13.07 1.39 16.35
N MET A 570 -12.85 2.71 16.48
CA MET A 570 -12.02 3.50 15.57
C MET A 570 -10.58 3.56 16.06
N PHE A 571 -9.57 3.50 15.17
CA PHE A 571 -8.19 3.47 15.64
C PHE A 571 -7.26 4.51 15.01
N ARG A 572 -7.63 5.10 13.87
CA ARG A 572 -6.79 6.05 13.14
C ARG A 572 -7.65 7.07 12.39
N GLN A 573 -7.07 8.19 11.96
CA GLN A 573 -7.71 9.23 11.16
C GLN A 573 -8.87 9.92 11.91
N ASP A 574 -9.99 10.16 11.25
CA ASP A 574 -11.15 10.80 11.87
C ASP A 574 -11.79 9.89 12.92
N HIS A 575 -12.38 10.45 13.95
CA HIS A 575 -12.96 9.74 15.11
C HIS A 575 -11.98 8.82 15.86
N ARG A 576 -10.68 9.11 15.80
CA ARG A 576 -9.64 8.28 16.43
C ARG A 576 -9.93 7.98 17.89
N GLY A 577 -9.90 6.69 18.25
CA GLY A 577 -10.15 6.21 19.62
C GLY A 577 -11.63 6.18 20.01
N ALA A 578 -12.53 6.59 19.14
CA ALA A 578 -13.97 6.58 19.40
C ALA A 578 -14.55 5.17 19.35
N PHE A 579 -15.49 4.93 20.23
CA PHE A 579 -16.43 3.83 20.19
C PHE A 579 -17.76 4.36 19.69
N ARG A 580 -18.18 3.93 18.51
CA ARG A 580 -19.35 4.45 17.81
C ARG A 580 -20.46 3.42 17.74
N ARG A 581 -21.70 3.87 17.70
CA ARG A 581 -22.89 3.03 17.61
C ARG A 581 -23.81 3.49 16.48
N SER A 582 -24.39 2.53 15.79
CA SER A 582 -25.58 2.69 14.96
C SER A 582 -26.74 1.91 15.61
N THR A 583 -27.96 2.43 15.53
CA THR A 583 -29.19 1.76 15.98
C THR A 583 -30.18 1.48 14.86
N ASP A 584 -29.79 1.75 13.62
CA ASP A 584 -30.63 1.67 12.42
C ASP A 584 -30.00 0.84 11.28
N GLY A 585 -29.15 -0.12 11.65
CA GLY A 585 -28.49 -1.00 10.70
C GLY A 585 -27.32 -0.38 9.95
N GLY A 586 -26.74 0.70 10.47
CA GLY A 586 -25.57 1.37 9.91
C GLY A 586 -25.87 2.62 9.08
N LYS A 587 -27.11 3.07 9.03
CA LYS A 587 -27.50 4.28 8.26
C LYS A 587 -27.04 5.57 8.92
N THR A 588 -27.15 5.63 10.26
CA THR A 588 -26.68 6.77 11.05
C THR A 588 -25.78 6.29 12.20
N TRP A 589 -24.83 7.15 12.62
CA TRP A 589 -23.84 6.82 13.63
C TRP A 589 -23.67 7.94 14.65
N GLU A 590 -23.52 7.56 15.91
CA GLU A 590 -23.18 8.46 17.01
C GLU A 590 -21.85 8.07 17.65
N ASP A 591 -21.06 9.05 18.08
CA ASP A 591 -19.89 8.85 18.92
C ASP A 591 -20.37 8.62 20.36
N LEU A 592 -20.42 7.35 20.78
CA LEU A 592 -20.98 6.96 22.08
C LEU A 592 -20.00 7.31 23.22
N SER A 593 -18.70 7.09 22.98
CA SER A 593 -17.63 7.43 23.92
C SER A 593 -16.26 7.41 23.23
N VAL A 594 -15.26 7.94 23.94
CA VAL A 594 -13.85 7.84 23.52
C VAL A 594 -13.09 7.09 24.63
N PRO A 595 -13.06 5.74 24.59
CA PRO A 595 -12.48 4.93 25.67
C PRO A 595 -10.98 5.17 25.89
N LEU A 596 -10.28 5.63 24.85
CA LEU A 596 -8.87 5.98 24.90
C LEU A 596 -8.70 7.41 24.35
N PRO A 597 -8.66 8.43 25.24
CA PRO A 597 -8.43 9.80 24.79
C PRO A 597 -7.05 9.92 24.16
N TRP A 598 -7.04 10.26 22.89
CA TRP A 598 -5.82 10.32 22.10
C TRP A 598 -5.29 11.75 22.01
N THR A 599 -4.12 11.99 22.57
CA THR A 599 -3.43 13.29 22.51
C THR A 599 -2.16 13.16 21.67
N GLY A 600 -2.19 13.49 20.39
CA GLY A 600 -0.99 13.55 19.56
C GLY A 600 -1.14 13.10 18.11
N ASN A 601 -0.10 13.34 17.31
CA ASN A 601 -0.05 13.06 15.86
C ASN A 601 0.48 11.65 15.50
N THR A 602 0.57 10.75 16.46
CA THR A 602 1.11 9.41 16.24
C THR A 602 0.04 8.47 15.72
N SER A 603 0.39 7.62 14.75
CA SER A 603 -0.51 6.59 14.25
C SER A 603 -0.71 5.52 15.32
N SER A 604 -1.95 5.28 15.70
CA SER A 604 -2.33 4.30 16.72
C SER A 604 -2.74 2.95 16.12
N GLU A 605 -2.23 2.59 14.96
CA GLU A 605 -2.61 1.39 14.22
C GLU A 605 -2.62 0.10 15.04
N HIS A 606 -2.06 0.14 16.24
CA HIS A 606 -1.69 -1.02 17.03
C HIS A 606 -2.48 -1.22 18.29
N ILE A 607 -3.38 -0.30 18.61
CA ILE A 607 -4.04 -0.32 19.92
C ILE A 607 -5.28 -1.21 19.92
N PHE A 608 -6.00 -1.24 18.82
CA PHE A 608 -7.28 -1.95 18.75
C PHE A 608 -7.23 -3.03 17.67
N GLN A 609 -7.00 -4.26 18.06
CA GLN A 609 -7.06 -5.34 17.10
C GLN A 609 -7.93 -6.50 17.59
N TYR A 610 -8.97 -6.83 16.82
CA TYR A 610 -9.65 -8.12 16.75
C TYR A 610 -10.40 -8.61 17.99
N SER A 611 -10.71 -7.75 18.98
CA SER A 611 -11.18 -8.25 20.27
C SER A 611 -12.41 -7.58 20.84
N LEU A 612 -13.16 -6.85 20.05
CA LEU A 612 -14.44 -6.32 20.50
C LEU A 612 -15.43 -7.47 20.69
N SER A 613 -15.84 -7.67 21.95
CA SER A 613 -16.78 -8.73 22.36
C SER A 613 -17.90 -8.17 23.19
N ILE A 614 -19.13 -8.65 22.94
CA ILE A 614 -20.33 -8.26 23.68
C ILE A 614 -20.88 -9.50 24.39
N ASP A 615 -21.18 -9.35 25.69
CA ASP A 615 -21.83 -10.38 26.47
C ASP A 615 -23.23 -10.67 25.93
N TYR A 616 -23.44 -11.86 25.39
CA TYR A 616 -24.67 -12.22 24.71
C TYR A 616 -25.88 -12.40 25.67
N LYS A 617 -25.66 -12.53 26.99
CA LYS A 617 -26.71 -12.51 28.00
C LYS A 617 -26.98 -11.13 28.55
N ASN A 618 -25.93 -10.35 28.81
CA ASN A 618 -26.00 -8.96 29.27
C ASN A 618 -25.24 -8.01 28.35
N PRO A 619 -25.84 -7.51 27.27
CA PRO A 619 -25.18 -6.69 26.27
C PRO A 619 -24.63 -5.34 26.75
N LYS A 620 -24.90 -4.95 28.01
CA LYS A 620 -24.24 -3.81 28.64
C LYS A 620 -22.78 -4.08 28.95
N ASN A 621 -22.38 -5.35 29.09
CA ASN A 621 -20.97 -5.74 29.23
C ASN A 621 -20.33 -5.85 27.86
N ILE A 622 -19.40 -4.95 27.58
CA ILE A 622 -18.63 -4.91 26.33
C ILE A 622 -17.15 -4.92 26.67
N TYR A 623 -16.37 -5.63 25.90
CA TYR A 623 -14.94 -5.80 26.12
C TYR A 623 -14.16 -5.50 24.84
N PHE A 624 -12.97 -4.90 24.97
CA PHE A 624 -11.95 -4.91 23.93
C PHE A 624 -10.55 -4.96 24.52
N THR A 625 -9.54 -5.19 23.69
CA THR A 625 -8.16 -5.32 24.17
C THR A 625 -7.24 -4.26 23.57
N VAL A 626 -6.20 -3.92 24.33
CA VAL A 626 -5.14 -2.98 23.96
C VAL A 626 -3.80 -3.69 24.00
N ILE A 627 -3.03 -3.59 22.91
CA ILE A 627 -1.77 -4.32 22.73
C ILE A 627 -0.56 -3.39 22.61
N ALA A 628 0.59 -3.87 23.09
CA ALA A 628 1.85 -3.12 23.04
C ALA A 628 2.53 -3.13 21.65
N ASN A 629 2.29 -4.17 20.84
CA ASN A 629 2.89 -4.35 19.53
C ASN A 629 1.92 -5.05 18.59
N ALA A 630 1.58 -4.42 17.51
CA ALA A 630 0.91 -5.09 16.42
C ALA A 630 1.89 -5.76 15.46
N ILE A 631 1.36 -6.57 14.55
CA ILE A 631 2.07 -7.19 13.41
C ILE A 631 2.73 -6.15 12.49
N SER A 632 2.77 -4.90 12.80
CA SER A 632 3.26 -3.90 11.87
C SER A 632 4.68 -3.48 12.15
N GLU A 633 5.33 -3.09 11.09
CA GLU A 633 6.70 -2.62 10.95
C GLU A 633 7.02 -1.32 11.73
N VAL A 634 6.07 -0.74 12.45
CA VAL A 634 6.34 0.47 13.20
C VAL A 634 7.03 0.09 14.50
N SER A 635 8.34 0.18 14.45
CA SER A 635 9.18 0.23 15.63
C SER A 635 8.79 1.47 16.40
N ASP A 636 7.98 1.38 17.46
CA ASP A 636 7.97 2.52 18.30
C ASP A 636 7.74 2.30 19.77
N SER A 637 8.88 2.43 20.39
CA SER A 637 9.09 2.71 21.78
C SER A 637 8.30 3.92 22.35
N LYS A 638 7.78 4.82 21.54
CA LYS A 638 7.13 6.05 22.03
C LYS A 638 5.65 5.89 22.43
N LEU A 639 4.92 4.98 21.80
CA LEU A 639 3.49 4.81 22.06
C LEU A 639 3.13 4.13 23.37
N SER A 640 4.03 3.31 23.90
CA SER A 640 3.76 2.54 25.11
C SER A 640 4.20 3.21 26.40
N ASP A 641 5.07 4.21 26.32
CA ASP A 641 5.51 4.95 27.51
C ASP A 641 4.49 6.04 27.90
N GLU A 642 3.69 6.54 26.95
CA GLU A 642 2.61 7.51 27.20
C GLU A 642 1.30 6.86 27.66
N PHE A 643 1.05 5.60 27.36
CA PHE A 643 -0.20 4.91 27.71
C PHE A 643 0.06 3.62 28.49
N ASN A 644 0.02 3.69 29.80
CA ASN A 644 -0.08 2.53 30.68
C ASN A 644 -1.44 1.81 30.61
N ILE A 645 -2.07 1.79 29.41
CA ILE A 645 -3.43 1.27 29.21
C ILE A 645 -3.39 -0.02 28.38
N LEU A 646 -2.47 -0.91 28.72
CA LEU A 646 -2.43 -2.23 28.08
C LEU A 646 -3.35 -3.21 28.79
N GLY A 647 -3.89 -4.18 28.05
CA GLY A 647 -4.69 -5.26 28.62
C GLY A 647 -6.15 -5.27 28.16
N VAL A 648 -7.08 -5.42 29.07
CA VAL A 648 -8.51 -5.55 28.78
C VAL A 648 -9.26 -4.31 29.25
N MET A 649 -10.01 -3.70 28.35
CA MET A 649 -10.98 -2.64 28.64
C MET A 649 -12.37 -3.26 28.75
N LYS A 650 -13.14 -2.81 29.75
CA LYS A 650 -14.51 -3.26 30.01
C LYS A 650 -15.44 -2.07 30.18
N SER A 651 -16.58 -2.13 29.53
CA SER A 651 -17.78 -1.34 29.83
C SER A 651 -18.83 -2.22 30.49
N SER A 652 -19.60 -1.65 31.41
CA SER A 652 -20.75 -2.32 32.07
C SER A 652 -22.07 -1.56 31.83
N ASP A 653 -22.03 -0.54 31.00
CA ASP A 653 -23.15 0.37 30.71
C ASP A 653 -23.47 0.50 29.19
N GLY A 654 -23.00 -0.47 28.39
CA GLY A 654 -23.24 -0.50 26.94
C GLY A 654 -22.29 0.39 26.14
N GLY A 655 -21.11 0.67 26.65
CA GLY A 655 -20.05 1.42 25.97
C GLY A 655 -20.04 2.92 26.28
N LEU A 656 -20.81 3.38 27.27
CA LEU A 656 -20.80 4.80 27.68
C LEU A 656 -19.54 5.13 28.49
N THR A 657 -19.16 4.26 29.42
CA THR A 657 -17.95 4.40 30.22
C THR A 657 -17.08 3.13 30.16
N TRP A 658 -15.77 3.29 30.35
CA TRP A 658 -14.79 2.24 30.20
C TRP A 658 -13.79 2.25 31.34
N ASN A 659 -13.44 1.06 31.81
CA ASN A 659 -12.43 0.85 32.85
C ASN A 659 -11.44 -0.26 32.45
N LEU A 660 -10.18 -0.16 32.90
CA LEU A 660 -9.25 -1.26 32.83
C LEU A 660 -9.71 -2.41 33.74
N SER A 661 -9.67 -3.61 33.20
CA SER A 661 -10.10 -4.84 33.85
C SER A 661 -8.95 -5.86 33.88
N ASN A 662 -7.83 -5.46 34.51
CA ASN A 662 -6.55 -6.19 34.47
C ASN A 662 -6.19 -6.90 35.80
N THR A 663 -7.02 -6.88 36.83
CA THR A 663 -6.73 -7.53 38.07
C THR A 663 -6.37 -9.01 37.86
N GLY A 664 -5.17 -9.43 38.23
CA GLY A 664 -4.64 -10.77 38.03
C GLY A 664 -3.86 -10.96 36.72
N LEU A 665 -3.86 -9.99 35.77
CA LEU A 665 -2.91 -9.95 34.66
C LEU A 665 -1.56 -9.38 35.13
N PRO A 666 -0.44 -9.78 34.52
CA PRO A 666 0.84 -9.12 34.74
C PRO A 666 0.80 -7.64 34.37
N GLU A 667 1.54 -6.81 35.09
CA GLU A 667 1.72 -5.42 34.72
C GLU A 667 2.32 -5.31 33.31
N GLY A 668 1.72 -4.50 32.47
CA GLY A 668 2.14 -4.35 31.08
C GLY A 668 1.77 -5.51 30.14
N ALA A 669 0.83 -6.37 30.55
CA ALA A 669 0.35 -7.46 29.70
C ALA A 669 -0.24 -6.93 28.42
N SER A 670 0.25 -7.43 27.28
CA SER A 670 -0.23 -7.10 25.92
C SER A 670 -1.25 -8.15 25.49
N VAL A 671 -2.54 -7.88 25.71
CA VAL A 671 -3.61 -8.82 25.41
C VAL A 671 -4.06 -8.65 23.96
N ASN A 672 -3.79 -9.64 23.10
CA ASN A 672 -4.15 -9.63 21.70
C ASN A 672 -5.63 -9.97 21.47
N ARG A 673 -6.12 -10.97 22.19
CA ARG A 673 -7.48 -11.48 22.01
C ARG A 673 -8.09 -11.93 23.32
N ILE A 674 -9.41 -11.77 23.37
CA ILE A 674 -10.26 -12.46 24.31
C ILE A 674 -11.22 -13.39 23.57
N ALA A 675 -11.48 -14.54 24.16
CA ALA A 675 -12.52 -15.48 23.71
C ALA A 675 -13.52 -15.70 24.84
N MET A 676 -14.80 -15.49 24.53
CA MET A 676 -15.91 -15.70 25.47
C MET A 676 -16.39 -17.14 25.35
N ASP A 677 -16.63 -17.78 26.50
CA ASP A 677 -17.21 -19.11 26.53
C ASP A 677 -18.61 -19.10 25.89
N PRO A 678 -18.91 -20.03 24.97
CA PRO A 678 -20.16 -20.01 24.22
C PRO A 678 -21.42 -20.36 25.03
N GLU A 679 -21.27 -20.81 26.27
CA GLU A 679 -22.39 -21.15 27.16
C GLU A 679 -22.49 -20.25 28.40
N ASN A 680 -21.34 -19.70 28.82
CA ASN A 680 -21.28 -18.83 29.99
C ASN A 680 -20.44 -17.57 29.67
N PRO A 681 -21.06 -16.42 29.37
CA PRO A 681 -20.34 -15.20 28.99
C PRO A 681 -19.52 -14.58 30.14
N SER A 682 -19.71 -15.03 31.39
CA SER A 682 -18.87 -14.63 32.51
C SER A 682 -17.49 -15.32 32.48
N VAL A 683 -17.35 -16.39 31.70
CA VAL A 683 -16.06 -17.07 31.45
C VAL A 683 -15.44 -16.53 30.19
N LEU A 684 -14.25 -15.91 30.34
CA LEU A 684 -13.47 -15.44 29.20
C LEU A 684 -12.03 -15.94 29.32
N TYR A 685 -11.40 -16.10 28.18
CA TYR A 685 -9.97 -16.37 28.05
C TYR A 685 -9.28 -15.17 27.42
N ALA A 686 -8.08 -14.80 27.91
CA ALA A 686 -7.27 -13.72 27.38
C ALA A 686 -5.92 -14.27 26.93
N ALA A 687 -5.59 -14.04 25.66
CA ALA A 687 -4.29 -14.36 25.07
C ALA A 687 -3.39 -13.13 25.17
N SER A 688 -2.28 -13.24 25.89
CA SER A 688 -1.27 -12.21 26.01
C SER A 688 -0.02 -12.60 25.24
N ASN A 689 0.41 -11.75 24.32
CA ASN A 689 1.68 -11.93 23.62
C ASN A 689 2.84 -11.40 24.48
N GLN A 690 4.07 -11.69 24.07
CA GLN A 690 5.24 -11.14 24.71
C GLN A 690 5.23 -9.62 24.61
N GLY A 691 5.17 -8.96 25.76
CA GLY A 691 5.15 -7.52 25.91
C GLY A 691 6.53 -6.88 25.81
N LYS A 692 6.56 -5.56 26.00
CA LYS A 692 7.81 -4.80 26.14
C LYS A 692 8.52 -5.16 27.46
N LYS A 693 9.82 -4.87 27.55
CA LYS A 693 10.66 -5.05 28.74
C LYS A 693 10.69 -6.50 29.31
N GLY A 694 10.47 -7.50 28.43
CA GLY A 694 10.57 -8.90 28.84
C GLY A 694 9.33 -9.46 29.58
N VAL A 695 8.21 -8.74 29.59
CA VAL A 695 6.94 -9.28 30.08
C VAL A 695 6.56 -10.47 29.22
N LEU A 696 6.53 -11.65 29.81
CA LEU A 696 6.17 -12.88 29.11
C LEU A 696 4.67 -12.90 28.81
N GLY A 697 4.33 -13.40 27.64
CA GLY A 697 2.96 -13.69 27.28
C GLY A 697 2.44 -14.95 27.99
N GLY A 698 1.12 -15.14 27.91
CA GLY A 698 0.47 -16.27 28.55
C GLY A 698 -1.02 -16.37 28.21
N LEU A 699 -1.65 -17.40 28.74
CA LEU A 699 -3.10 -17.57 28.70
C LEU A 699 -3.68 -17.29 30.10
N TYR A 700 -4.73 -16.48 30.13
CA TYR A 700 -5.44 -16.13 31.37
C TYR A 700 -6.93 -16.46 31.22
N ARG A 701 -7.58 -16.78 32.32
CA ARG A 701 -9.01 -17.09 32.39
C ARG A 701 -9.67 -16.26 33.49
N THR A 702 -10.89 -15.82 33.21
CA THR A 702 -11.80 -15.28 34.25
C THR A 702 -13.07 -16.11 34.31
N THR A 703 -13.75 -16.13 35.46
CA THR A 703 -15.08 -16.75 35.61
C THR A 703 -16.12 -15.77 36.14
N ASN A 704 -15.74 -14.48 36.20
CA ASN A 704 -16.57 -13.41 36.78
C ASN A 704 -16.64 -12.15 35.87
N GLY A 705 -16.63 -12.37 34.57
CA GLY A 705 -16.79 -11.28 33.60
C GLY A 705 -15.64 -10.29 33.64
N ALA A 706 -14.42 -10.78 33.66
CA ALA A 706 -13.16 -10.03 33.69
C ALA A 706 -12.90 -9.21 34.97
N SER A 707 -13.61 -9.46 36.06
CA SER A 707 -13.33 -8.78 37.33
C SER A 707 -12.00 -9.23 37.94
N ASN A 708 -11.59 -10.48 37.67
CA ASN A 708 -10.30 -11.03 38.07
C ASN A 708 -9.86 -12.10 37.06
N TRP A 709 -8.58 -12.15 36.76
CA TRP A 709 -7.95 -13.11 35.88
C TRP A 709 -7.02 -14.05 36.62
N GLU A 710 -6.99 -15.30 36.19
CA GLU A 710 -6.11 -16.34 36.70
C GLU A 710 -5.29 -16.93 35.55
N ALA A 711 -4.01 -17.16 35.78
CA ALA A 711 -3.15 -17.79 34.77
C ALA A 711 -3.59 -19.24 34.54
N VAL A 712 -3.72 -19.62 33.27
CA VAL A 712 -3.94 -21.00 32.83
C VAL A 712 -2.57 -21.63 32.59
N ALA A 713 -2.35 -22.82 33.12
CA ALA A 713 -1.10 -23.55 32.92
C ALA A 713 -0.95 -23.95 31.46
N ILE A 714 0.11 -23.48 30.81
CA ILE A 714 0.48 -23.81 29.41
C ILE A 714 1.93 -24.37 29.42
N PRO A 715 2.38 -25.06 28.37
CA PRO A 715 3.76 -25.53 28.27
C PRO A 715 4.76 -24.40 28.52
N SER A 716 5.73 -24.61 29.41
CA SER A 716 6.64 -23.56 29.89
C SER A 716 7.56 -22.95 28.81
N ALA A 717 7.74 -23.63 27.70
CA ALA A 717 8.50 -23.13 26.57
C ALA A 717 7.74 -22.06 25.74
N ILE A 718 6.41 -21.93 25.90
CA ILE A 718 5.61 -20.88 25.26
C ILE A 718 5.84 -19.55 25.97
N LYS A 719 6.27 -18.53 25.23
CA LYS A 719 6.56 -17.18 25.75
C LYS A 719 5.57 -16.13 25.22
N SER A 720 4.76 -16.49 24.22
CA SER A 720 3.79 -15.60 23.59
C SER A 720 2.56 -16.40 23.15
N VAL A 721 1.39 -15.98 23.61
CA VAL A 721 0.10 -16.50 23.15
C VAL A 721 -0.57 -15.38 22.34
N ASN A 722 -0.67 -15.58 21.03
CA ASN A 722 -1.11 -14.54 20.09
C ASN A 722 -2.62 -14.56 19.87
N ASN A 723 -3.23 -15.73 20.03
CA ASN A 723 -4.67 -15.92 19.85
C ASN A 723 -5.17 -16.98 20.82
N VAL A 724 -6.40 -16.83 21.27
CA VAL A 724 -7.21 -17.88 21.93
C VAL A 724 -8.55 -17.97 21.21
N PHE A 725 -8.99 -19.19 20.96
CA PHE A 725 -10.27 -19.52 20.35
C PHE A 725 -10.93 -20.66 21.11
N VAL A 726 -12.25 -20.58 21.33
CA VAL A 726 -13.05 -21.64 21.96
C VAL A 726 -14.04 -22.17 20.92
N ASP A 727 -13.92 -23.44 20.57
CA ASP A 727 -14.83 -24.09 19.63
C ASP A 727 -16.25 -24.15 20.20
N LYS A 728 -17.22 -23.65 19.43
CA LYS A 728 -18.63 -23.57 19.87
C LYS A 728 -19.29 -24.94 20.11
N LYS A 729 -18.86 -26.00 19.41
CA LYS A 729 -19.42 -27.36 19.49
C LYS A 729 -18.69 -28.23 20.51
N THR A 730 -17.36 -28.33 20.38
CA THR A 730 -16.56 -29.24 21.20
C THR A 730 -16.12 -28.64 22.52
N LYS A 731 -16.14 -27.31 22.66
CA LYS A 731 -15.56 -26.53 23.78
C LYS A 731 -14.05 -26.66 23.90
N ASP A 732 -13.40 -27.22 22.89
CA ASP A 732 -11.95 -27.28 22.85
C ASP A 732 -11.37 -25.86 22.81
N ILE A 733 -10.28 -25.66 23.53
CA ILE A 733 -9.57 -24.37 23.55
C ILE A 733 -8.35 -24.50 22.67
N TYR A 734 -8.21 -23.56 21.75
CA TYR A 734 -7.05 -23.46 20.85
C TYR A 734 -6.25 -22.22 21.20
N ILE A 735 -4.93 -22.34 21.28
CA ILE A 735 -4.01 -21.20 21.38
C ILE A 735 -3.01 -21.20 20.24
N SER A 736 -2.77 -20.00 19.70
CA SER A 736 -1.74 -19.77 18.68
C SER A 736 -0.53 -19.11 19.33
N CYS A 737 0.64 -19.65 19.13
CA CYS A 737 1.84 -19.32 19.90
C CYS A 737 3.02 -18.94 19.02
N GLY A 738 4.02 -18.29 19.65
CA GLY A 738 5.29 -17.92 19.07
C GLY A 738 5.50 -16.42 18.96
N THR A 739 6.75 -16.01 18.79
CA THR A 739 7.13 -14.60 18.78
C THR A 739 7.59 -14.12 17.41
N LYS A 740 7.34 -12.84 17.15
CA LYS A 740 7.63 -12.16 15.88
C LYS A 740 9.13 -12.13 15.49
N MET A 741 10.02 -12.25 16.45
CA MET A 741 11.42 -11.84 16.26
C MET A 741 12.40 -12.99 16.09
N GLY A 742 11.94 -14.19 15.74
CA GLY A 742 12.85 -15.34 15.60
C GLY A 742 13.56 -15.70 16.91
N THR A 743 12.96 -15.35 18.03
CA THR A 743 13.34 -15.93 19.32
C THR A 743 13.00 -17.43 19.24
N PHE A 744 13.85 -18.26 19.83
CA PHE A 744 13.69 -19.70 19.83
C PHE A 744 12.62 -20.18 20.80
N ASP A 745 11.47 -19.48 20.81
CA ASP A 745 10.32 -19.80 21.66
C ASP A 745 9.44 -20.85 20.99
N GLU A 746 8.74 -21.60 21.81
CA GLU A 746 7.79 -22.59 21.32
C GLU A 746 6.62 -21.92 20.62
N GLY A 747 6.48 -22.21 19.34
CA GLY A 747 5.38 -21.72 18.51
C GLY A 747 4.29 -22.77 18.31
N GLY A 748 3.51 -22.59 17.25
CA GLY A 748 2.52 -23.54 16.81
C GLY A 748 1.11 -23.31 17.33
N VAL A 749 0.24 -24.28 17.04
CA VAL A 749 -1.12 -24.36 17.57
C VAL A 749 -1.20 -25.46 18.59
N TRP A 750 -1.73 -25.12 19.77
CA TRP A 750 -1.95 -26.05 20.85
C TRP A 750 -3.44 -26.12 21.17
N ARG A 751 -3.93 -27.33 21.41
CA ARG A 751 -5.32 -27.62 21.74
C ARG A 751 -5.46 -28.23 23.13
N SER A 752 -6.49 -27.78 23.86
CA SER A 752 -6.91 -28.39 25.12
C SER A 752 -8.37 -28.87 25.00
N LYS A 753 -8.61 -30.13 25.35
CA LYS A 753 -9.94 -30.76 25.38
C LYS A 753 -10.51 -30.81 26.80
N ASN A 754 -9.84 -30.24 27.78
CA ASN A 754 -10.17 -30.36 29.19
C ASN A 754 -10.03 -29.03 29.97
N ASN A 755 -10.49 -27.93 29.34
CA ASN A 755 -10.51 -26.59 29.90
C ASN A 755 -9.13 -26.08 30.34
N GLY A 756 -8.08 -26.34 29.55
CA GLY A 756 -6.72 -25.86 29.81
C GLY A 756 -5.91 -26.70 30.79
N LYS A 757 -6.41 -27.86 31.23
CA LYS A 757 -5.65 -28.74 32.18
C LYS A 757 -4.49 -29.49 31.51
N SER A 758 -4.60 -29.79 30.22
CA SER A 758 -3.51 -30.36 29.43
C SER A 758 -3.61 -29.89 27.97
N TRP A 759 -2.49 -29.92 27.26
CA TRP A 759 -2.32 -29.37 25.93
C TRP A 759 -1.66 -30.36 24.99
N GLU A 760 -2.14 -30.46 23.78
CA GLU A 760 -1.53 -31.19 22.66
C GLU A 760 -1.15 -30.20 21.54
N LYS A 761 0.06 -30.31 20.98
CA LYS A 761 0.47 -29.53 19.81
C LYS A 761 -0.09 -30.18 18.55
N ILE A 762 -0.89 -29.45 17.79
CA ILE A 762 -1.54 -29.96 16.55
C ILE A 762 -0.95 -29.36 15.30
N PHE A 763 -0.18 -28.24 15.40
CA PHE A 763 0.48 -27.59 14.27
C PHE A 763 1.82 -27.04 14.75
N ASP A 764 2.89 -27.26 13.95
CA ASP A 764 4.24 -26.89 14.34
C ASP A 764 4.86 -25.87 13.38
N MET A 765 4.79 -24.58 13.74
CA MET A 765 5.41 -23.46 13.06
C MET A 765 5.82 -22.39 14.07
N PRO A 766 6.89 -21.62 13.83
CA PRO A 766 7.50 -20.77 14.85
C PRO A 766 6.69 -19.57 15.28
N TYR A 767 5.80 -19.06 14.41
CA TYR A 767 5.03 -17.87 14.68
C TYR A 767 3.62 -18.00 14.13
N VAL A 768 2.71 -18.52 14.93
CA VAL A 768 1.29 -18.63 14.58
C VAL A 768 0.53 -17.46 15.16
N TRP A 769 -0.21 -16.78 14.31
CA TRP A 769 -0.95 -15.57 14.67
C TRP A 769 -2.41 -15.84 15.04
N GLN A 770 -3.08 -16.72 14.31
CA GLN A 770 -4.51 -16.99 14.47
C GLN A 770 -4.83 -18.44 14.19
N THR A 771 -5.80 -18.99 14.91
CA THR A 771 -6.42 -20.29 14.66
C THR A 771 -7.90 -20.17 14.93
N GLU A 772 -8.73 -20.68 14.04
CA GLU A 772 -10.19 -20.78 14.20
C GLU A 772 -10.70 -22.09 13.61
N THR A 773 -11.77 -22.65 14.20
CA THR A 773 -12.49 -23.80 13.67
C THR A 773 -13.76 -23.35 12.95
N SER A 774 -14.25 -24.15 12.01
CA SER A 774 -15.55 -23.86 11.40
C SER A 774 -16.68 -24.07 12.41
N PRO A 775 -17.60 -23.11 12.54
CA PRO A 775 -18.78 -23.30 13.40
C PRO A 775 -19.73 -24.41 12.90
N LEU A 776 -19.59 -24.82 11.63
CA LEU A 776 -20.37 -25.92 11.05
C LEU A 776 -19.67 -27.28 11.20
N ASN A 777 -18.34 -27.31 11.27
CA ASN A 777 -17.53 -28.52 11.30
C ASN A 777 -16.20 -28.29 12.05
N SER A 778 -16.12 -28.73 13.30
CA SER A 778 -14.93 -28.57 14.14
C SER A 778 -13.67 -29.30 13.62
N ASN A 779 -13.79 -30.19 12.63
CA ASN A 779 -12.64 -30.81 11.97
C ASN A 779 -11.96 -29.86 10.96
N LEU A 780 -12.68 -28.84 10.49
CA LEU A 780 -12.17 -27.83 9.59
C LEU A 780 -11.52 -26.72 10.42
N ILE A 781 -10.20 -26.60 10.33
CA ILE A 781 -9.41 -25.66 11.11
C ILE A 781 -8.57 -24.78 10.18
N THR A 782 -8.59 -23.48 10.38
CA THR A 782 -7.74 -22.52 9.70
C THR A 782 -6.63 -22.00 10.61
N VAL A 783 -5.44 -21.78 10.04
CA VAL A 783 -4.29 -21.24 10.76
C VAL A 783 -3.61 -20.16 9.94
N VAL A 784 -3.21 -19.08 10.59
CA VAL A 784 -2.37 -18.03 10.02
C VAL A 784 -0.97 -18.11 10.62
N VAL A 785 0.03 -18.35 9.77
CA VAL A 785 1.44 -18.19 10.11
C VAL A 785 1.86 -16.78 9.71
N ALA A 786 2.23 -15.96 10.67
CA ALA A 786 2.62 -14.58 10.41
C ALA A 786 4.05 -14.48 9.86
N ALA A 787 4.28 -13.46 9.02
CA ALA A 787 5.61 -13.14 8.57
C ALA A 787 6.46 -12.59 9.72
N GLN A 788 7.71 -13.03 9.78
CA GLN A 788 8.70 -12.48 10.70
C GLN A 788 9.31 -11.21 10.08
N ASN A 789 9.63 -10.23 10.94
CA ASN A 789 10.21 -8.98 10.45
C ASN A 789 11.65 -9.20 9.95
N GLU A 790 11.90 -8.88 8.69
CA GLU A 790 13.21 -8.98 8.04
C GLU A 790 14.26 -7.97 8.57
N ALA A 791 13.84 -6.95 9.31
CA ALA A 791 14.70 -5.81 9.71
C ALA A 791 15.91 -6.21 10.59
N LYS A 792 15.96 -7.44 11.09
CA LYS A 792 17.06 -7.94 11.93
C LYS A 792 17.56 -9.33 11.53
N GLY A 793 17.46 -9.68 10.25
CA GLY A 793 17.92 -10.97 9.75
C GLY A 793 17.01 -12.16 10.10
N ALA A 794 15.80 -11.91 10.58
CA ALA A 794 14.76 -12.92 10.68
C ALA A 794 14.21 -13.20 9.29
N THR A 795 14.24 -14.44 8.87
CA THR A 795 13.70 -14.89 7.59
C THR A 795 12.24 -15.30 7.78
N ASN A 796 11.43 -15.00 6.77
CA ASN A 796 10.06 -15.50 6.75
C ASN A 796 10.07 -17.03 6.65
N VAL A 797 9.46 -17.68 7.62
CA VAL A 797 9.36 -19.13 7.66
C VAL A 797 7.95 -19.53 7.27
N ASN A 798 7.78 -19.88 5.99
CA ASN A 798 6.54 -20.39 5.43
C ASN A 798 5.26 -19.62 5.86
N PRO A 799 5.21 -18.28 5.73
CA PRO A 799 4.06 -17.51 6.17
C PRO A 799 2.82 -17.79 5.32
N GLY A 800 1.66 -17.48 5.90
CA GLY A 800 0.39 -17.52 5.18
C GLY A 800 -0.69 -18.37 5.82
N ALA A 801 -1.62 -18.79 4.99
CA ALA A 801 -2.82 -19.53 5.38
C ALA A 801 -2.62 -21.05 5.28
N TYR A 802 -3.08 -21.75 6.28
CA TYR A 802 -3.10 -23.23 6.34
C TYR A 802 -4.49 -23.73 6.69
N LEU A 803 -4.83 -24.90 6.16
CA LEU A 803 -6.10 -25.58 6.32
C LEU A 803 -5.88 -27.02 6.77
N SER A 804 -6.64 -27.45 7.77
CA SER A 804 -6.86 -28.85 8.11
C SER A 804 -8.33 -29.19 7.90
N LYS A 805 -8.62 -30.40 7.39
CA LYS A 805 -9.97 -30.96 7.24
C LYS A 805 -10.21 -32.15 8.18
N ASP A 806 -9.25 -32.49 9.02
CA ASP A 806 -9.21 -33.71 9.84
C ASP A 806 -8.84 -33.45 11.30
N ALA A 807 -9.31 -32.32 11.85
CA ALA A 807 -9.08 -31.90 13.24
C ALA A 807 -7.59 -31.69 13.59
N GLY A 808 -6.77 -31.22 12.64
CA GLY A 808 -5.37 -30.89 12.85
C GLY A 808 -4.39 -32.05 12.70
N LYS A 809 -4.83 -33.20 12.14
CA LYS A 809 -3.93 -34.34 11.88
C LYS A 809 -3.05 -34.10 10.68
N THR A 810 -3.60 -33.47 9.63
CA THR A 810 -2.86 -33.06 8.43
C THR A 810 -3.13 -31.60 8.08
N TRP A 811 -2.16 -30.94 7.44
CA TRP A 811 -2.20 -29.55 7.12
C TRP A 811 -1.79 -29.27 5.67
N THR A 812 -2.48 -28.36 5.05
CA THR A 812 -2.25 -27.94 3.68
C THR A 812 -2.07 -26.42 3.65
N LYS A 813 -0.97 -25.95 3.06
CA LYS A 813 -0.76 -24.52 2.79
C LYS A 813 -1.62 -24.08 1.60
N ILE A 814 -2.29 -22.94 1.73
CA ILE A 814 -3.34 -22.51 0.79
C ILE A 814 -3.12 -21.06 0.31
N ASN A 815 -1.88 -20.62 0.10
CA ASN A 815 -1.58 -19.24 -0.31
C ASN A 815 -1.81 -18.96 -1.80
N LYS A 816 -1.96 -19.97 -2.65
CA LYS A 816 -2.01 -19.76 -4.11
C LYS A 816 -3.11 -18.79 -4.50
N ASN A 817 -2.73 -17.71 -5.20
CA ASN A 817 -3.60 -16.58 -5.58
C ASN A 817 -4.14 -15.74 -4.41
N LEU A 818 -3.64 -15.93 -3.21
CA LEU A 818 -3.93 -15.06 -2.07
C LEU A 818 -2.98 -13.83 -2.12
N GLY A 819 -3.49 -12.64 -2.31
CA GLY A 819 -2.73 -11.43 -2.62
C GLY A 819 -1.46 -11.19 -1.81
N GLN A 820 -1.56 -11.14 -0.46
CA GLN A 820 -0.40 -10.92 0.42
C GLN A 820 -0.39 -11.88 1.60
N PRO A 821 -0.01 -13.13 1.38
CA PRO A 821 -0.08 -14.15 2.42
C PRO A 821 0.80 -13.89 3.64
N ASP A 822 1.81 -13.04 3.52
CA ASP A 822 2.66 -12.63 4.64
C ASP A 822 2.03 -11.57 5.56
N THR A 823 0.90 -10.98 5.17
CA THR A 823 0.23 -9.91 5.91
C THR A 823 -1.25 -10.19 6.18
N ILE A 824 -1.60 -11.45 6.36
CA ILE A 824 -2.96 -11.85 6.75
C ILE A 824 -3.29 -11.23 8.11
N THR A 825 -4.40 -10.54 8.18
CA THR A 825 -4.91 -9.92 9.40
C THR A 825 -6.04 -10.70 10.03
N ASP A 826 -6.84 -11.41 9.23
CA ASP A 826 -7.94 -12.24 9.71
C ASP A 826 -8.22 -13.38 8.73
N LEU A 827 -8.46 -14.59 9.22
CA LEU A 827 -8.79 -15.77 8.41
C LEU A 827 -9.85 -16.60 9.11
N LYS A 828 -11.00 -16.77 8.47
CA LYS A 828 -12.15 -17.43 9.06
C LYS A 828 -12.87 -18.36 8.10
N PRO A 829 -13.32 -19.55 8.57
CA PRO A 829 -14.36 -20.32 7.90
C PRO A 829 -15.69 -19.55 7.89
N ASP A 830 -16.47 -19.74 6.84
CA ASP A 830 -17.82 -19.17 6.74
C ASP A 830 -18.77 -19.82 7.76
N PRO A 831 -19.61 -19.05 8.48
CA PRO A 831 -20.54 -19.61 9.45
C PRO A 831 -21.79 -20.26 8.83
N GLU A 832 -22.02 -20.09 7.53
CA GLU A 832 -23.21 -20.58 6.82
C GLU A 832 -22.90 -21.63 5.75
N ASP A 833 -21.62 -21.72 5.32
CA ASP A 833 -21.16 -22.65 4.27
C ASP A 833 -19.75 -23.17 4.58
N GLU A 834 -19.64 -24.47 4.92
CA GLU A 834 -18.35 -25.08 5.28
C GLU A 834 -17.35 -25.16 4.11
N SER A 835 -17.79 -24.95 2.87
CA SER A 835 -16.89 -24.90 1.70
C SER A 835 -16.23 -23.53 1.48
N ILE A 836 -16.54 -22.52 2.29
CA ILE A 836 -16.08 -21.14 2.09
C ILE A 836 -15.14 -20.70 3.21
N LEU A 837 -14.05 -20.03 2.81
CA LEU A 837 -13.14 -19.31 3.71
C LEU A 837 -13.10 -17.83 3.33
N TRP A 838 -12.88 -16.99 4.35
CA TRP A 838 -12.71 -15.55 4.21
C TRP A 838 -11.37 -15.12 4.79
N CYS A 839 -10.69 -14.21 4.11
CA CYS A 839 -9.37 -13.69 4.51
C CYS A 839 -9.34 -12.17 4.37
N ALA A 840 -8.79 -11.49 5.38
CA ALA A 840 -8.43 -10.08 5.32
C ALA A 840 -6.90 -9.93 5.24
N LEU A 841 -6.44 -8.99 4.43
CA LEU A 841 -5.04 -8.77 4.09
C LEU A 841 -4.67 -7.31 4.32
N LYS A 842 -3.57 -7.04 5.00
CA LYS A 842 -3.18 -5.67 5.39
C LYS A 842 -2.98 -4.71 4.20
N GLY A 843 -2.86 -5.19 3.00
CA GLY A 843 -2.61 -4.33 1.84
C GLY A 843 -3.13 -4.89 0.52
N SER A 844 -4.16 -5.74 0.60
CA SER A 844 -4.83 -6.31 -0.57
C SER A 844 -6.33 -6.49 -0.34
N GLY A 845 -6.92 -5.72 0.59
CA GLY A 845 -8.35 -5.82 0.90
C GLY A 845 -8.72 -7.16 1.51
N TRP A 846 -9.69 -7.85 0.90
CA TRP A 846 -10.21 -9.13 1.36
C TRP A 846 -10.21 -10.16 0.25
N ALA A 847 -10.27 -11.43 0.64
CA ALA A 847 -10.37 -12.55 -0.27
C ALA A 847 -11.38 -13.59 0.24
N LYS A 848 -12.09 -14.24 -0.68
CA LYS A 848 -12.97 -15.38 -0.47
C LYS A 848 -12.36 -16.60 -1.13
N ALA A 849 -12.36 -17.74 -0.47
CA ALA A 849 -11.96 -19.02 -1.07
C ALA A 849 -13.11 -20.00 -1.12
N ILE A 850 -13.08 -20.84 -2.14
CA ILE A 850 -13.90 -22.06 -2.23
C ILE A 850 -12.96 -23.23 -1.98
N ILE A 851 -13.30 -24.08 -1.01
CA ILE A 851 -12.60 -25.32 -0.68
C ILE A 851 -13.00 -26.38 -1.71
N LYS A 852 -11.99 -27.01 -2.34
CA LYS A 852 -12.18 -28.10 -3.32
C LYS A 852 -12.24 -29.45 -2.67
#